data_f27de5dac5399a8a8ef2d9a1092c0d10
#
_entry.id   f27de5dac5399a8a8ef2d9a1092c0d10
#
_cell.length_a   1.000
_cell.length_b   1.000
_cell.length_c   1.000
_cell.angle_alpha   90.00
_cell.angle_beta   90.00
_cell.angle_gamma   90.00
#
_symmetry.space_group_name_H-M   'P 1'
#
loop_
_entity.id
_entity.type
_entity.pdbx_description
1 polymer ?
#
loop_
_entity_poly.entity_id
_entity_poly.type
_entity_poly.pdbx_seq_one_letter_code
_entity_poly.pdbx_strand_id
1 'polypeptide(L)'
;MTSTAVPAQSTPVSEDNRTEAYRADALTPRATLLGIVLAALAGGVVTLLGWFAFKTVSLPSFNTSMVTRALTTVGVVLTLALTGGLCVWWLYDHYKDSFTRPRWRAWLTYAVTYLSPALLTLAAVGLPLSASRLWLDGVQVDQAFRTQFLTRSVDEMGYADMNYQDMPSFYPIGWFWLGGRLGALMRIPGWEVYQPWALISIAVAGCILVPIWQRLTSSLPVATAIALVTTAITLTIAAEEPYSAVIAMGLPAVAVLSARAFRGSWLAILGVTLYLGISATFYTLFTGAAALTVVSLIALFTALYEHTWRPILRLVIMAVGSIAIALIAWGPYLWSVMHSPVPLQTTAQHYLPEEGTQIPVPFLSFSIVGLLCLMGLIYIVIRLNDVEVRALGISLLGTYLWTVVSMVATLAGTTLLSFRLEVIVVLLFATAGILALAEIRLLGVHRLYPARFSHTTNKQITAVFGIILALAGVFYAQQIPEANEDAIDHAYSDTDGYGERADRFTSDSAHYYLDIHNFIQDQGYTPDETVVLTDEKTFMSYYPYWGFNAFTSHYANPLGEFSTRNEQIETWANDSWDMQPEEFRKALDSAPWRSPDVMMFRGDLENKDDGFKFHLAEDIYPNQPNIRYRAVFFNADVFEKGWKLQQTGPFVTAVRTK
;
A
#
# COMPACT_ATOMS: atom_id res chain seq x y z
N MET A 1 24.60 50.39 -57.95
CA MET A 1 24.75 48.96 -57.70
C MET A 1 24.55 48.74 -56.20
N THR A 2 23.36 48.45 -55.84
CA THR A 2 22.94 48.23 -54.44
C THR A 2 22.78 46.70 -54.24
N SER A 3 23.70 46.15 -53.45
CA SER A 3 23.68 44.75 -53.04
C SER A 3 22.64 44.55 -51.91
N THR A 4 21.57 43.86 -52.21
CA THR A 4 20.58 43.41 -51.25
C THR A 4 21.11 42.14 -50.56
N ALA A 5 21.45 42.24 -49.26
CA ALA A 5 21.78 41.10 -48.43
C ALA A 5 20.50 40.27 -48.16
N VAL A 6 20.52 38.99 -48.55
CA VAL A 6 19.48 37.97 -48.23
C VAL A 6 19.62 37.62 -46.74
N PRO A 7 18.52 37.61 -45.94
CA PRO A 7 18.62 37.19 -44.54
C PRO A 7 18.90 35.69 -44.51
N ALA A 8 19.84 35.29 -43.66
CA ALA A 8 20.21 33.90 -43.41
C ALA A 8 18.98 33.12 -42.92
N GLN A 9 18.53 32.15 -43.69
CA GLN A 9 17.56 31.17 -43.27
C GLN A 9 18.14 30.36 -42.10
N SER A 10 17.48 30.41 -40.95
CA SER A 10 17.76 29.52 -39.84
C SER A 10 17.57 28.09 -40.32
N THR A 11 18.64 27.33 -40.41
CA THR A 11 18.62 25.89 -40.68
C THR A 11 17.68 25.20 -39.70
N PRO A 12 16.71 24.41 -40.18
CA PRO A 12 15.89 23.61 -39.28
C PRO A 12 16.80 22.62 -38.56
N VAL A 13 16.72 22.59 -37.23
CA VAL A 13 17.38 21.58 -36.39
C VAL A 13 16.94 20.21 -36.92
N SER A 14 17.90 19.41 -37.40
CA SER A 14 17.61 18.10 -38.00
C SER A 14 16.91 17.20 -37.01
N GLU A 15 16.00 16.33 -37.49
CA GLU A 15 15.30 15.33 -36.68
C GLU A 15 16.28 14.41 -35.92
N ASP A 16 17.48 14.20 -36.44
CA ASP A 16 18.57 13.44 -35.82
C ASP A 16 19.10 14.07 -34.50
N ASN A 17 19.25 15.39 -34.44
CA ASN A 17 19.66 16.07 -33.19
C ASN A 17 18.58 16.01 -32.09
N ARG A 18 17.32 15.84 -32.48
CA ARG A 18 16.22 15.66 -31.50
C ARG A 18 16.24 14.28 -30.88
N THR A 19 16.50 13.23 -31.67
CA THR A 19 16.60 11.84 -31.20
C THR A 19 17.82 11.64 -30.31
N GLU A 20 18.93 12.33 -30.53
CA GLU A 20 20.11 12.28 -29.66
C GLU A 20 19.88 12.95 -28.29
N ALA A 21 19.20 14.09 -28.24
CA ALA A 21 18.84 14.75 -26.97
C ALA A 21 17.90 13.91 -26.10
N TYR A 22 17.04 13.09 -26.73
CA TYR A 22 16.16 12.15 -26.03
C TYR A 22 16.89 10.92 -25.44
N ARG A 23 18.07 10.56 -25.92
CA ARG A 23 18.82 9.37 -25.49
C ARG A 23 19.94 9.66 -24.51
N ALA A 24 20.13 10.91 -24.11
CA ALA A 24 21.28 11.35 -23.34
C ALA A 24 21.46 10.61 -22.00
N ASP A 25 20.37 10.22 -21.35
CA ASP A 25 20.40 9.55 -20.03
C ASP A 25 19.94 8.09 -20.11
N ALA A 26 19.92 7.47 -21.29
CA ALA A 26 19.46 6.11 -21.48
C ALA A 26 20.33 5.09 -20.72
N LEU A 27 19.71 4.26 -19.89
CA LEU A 27 20.40 3.19 -19.17
C LEU A 27 20.50 1.92 -20.01
N THR A 28 21.65 1.25 -19.94
CA THR A 28 21.77 -0.12 -20.45
C THR A 28 20.98 -1.10 -19.56
N PRO A 29 20.61 -2.30 -20.04
CA PRO A 29 19.92 -3.30 -19.21
C PRO A 29 20.64 -3.60 -17.89
N ARG A 30 21.97 -3.75 -17.93
CA ARG A 30 22.78 -4.02 -16.74
C ARG A 30 22.79 -2.82 -15.79
N ALA A 31 22.93 -1.60 -16.30
CA ALA A 31 22.88 -0.39 -15.49
C ALA A 31 21.49 -0.19 -14.86
N THR A 32 20.40 -0.55 -15.56
CA THR A 32 19.04 -0.52 -15.01
C THR A 32 18.89 -1.47 -13.84
N LEU A 33 19.29 -2.74 -14.00
CA LEU A 33 19.20 -3.73 -12.92
C LEU A 33 20.06 -3.32 -11.70
N LEU A 34 21.29 -2.88 -11.94
CA LEU A 34 22.14 -2.37 -10.87
C LEU A 34 21.53 -1.13 -10.19
N GLY A 35 20.98 -0.21 -10.99
CA GLY A 35 20.29 0.98 -10.49
C GLY A 35 19.08 0.63 -9.61
N ILE A 36 18.26 -0.35 -10.00
CA ILE A 36 17.13 -0.84 -9.21
C ILE A 36 17.61 -1.41 -7.86
N VAL A 37 18.63 -2.30 -7.88
CA VAL A 37 19.14 -2.91 -6.65
C VAL A 37 19.76 -1.86 -5.73
N LEU A 38 20.57 -0.95 -6.26
CA LEU A 38 21.19 0.12 -5.46
C LEU A 38 20.14 1.09 -4.91
N ALA A 39 19.14 1.47 -5.71
CA ALA A 39 18.05 2.34 -5.28
C ALA A 39 17.20 1.67 -4.17
N ALA A 40 16.90 0.37 -4.29
CA ALA A 40 16.18 -0.39 -3.28
C ALA A 40 16.97 -0.45 -1.96
N LEU A 41 18.24 -0.86 -2.01
CA LEU A 41 19.08 -0.98 -0.82
C LEU A 41 19.33 0.37 -0.16
N ALA A 42 19.72 1.38 -0.94
CA ALA A 42 20.02 2.71 -0.40
C ALA A 42 18.75 3.41 0.11
N GLY A 43 17.63 3.28 -0.61
CA GLY A 43 16.32 3.81 -0.18
C GLY A 43 15.87 3.18 1.13
N GLY A 44 15.95 1.84 1.25
CA GLY A 44 15.61 1.13 2.48
C GLY A 44 16.51 1.53 3.66
N VAL A 45 17.82 1.56 3.44
CA VAL A 45 18.79 1.94 4.50
C VAL A 45 18.59 3.38 4.94
N VAL A 46 18.46 4.33 4.01
CA VAL A 46 18.23 5.76 4.33
C VAL A 46 16.92 5.93 5.11
N THR A 47 15.86 5.22 4.71
CA THR A 47 14.57 5.29 5.40
C THR A 47 14.65 4.70 6.81
N LEU A 48 15.29 3.56 6.98
CA LEU A 48 15.47 2.94 8.29
C LEU A 48 16.32 3.81 9.22
N LEU A 49 17.43 4.36 8.72
CA LEU A 49 18.30 5.27 9.50
C LEU A 49 17.57 6.56 9.85
N GLY A 50 16.78 7.11 8.92
CA GLY A 50 15.94 8.28 9.19
C GLY A 50 14.90 8.00 10.27
N TRP A 51 14.22 6.87 10.20
CA TRP A 51 13.29 6.43 11.24
C TRP A 51 13.96 6.32 12.62
N PHE A 52 15.11 5.65 12.71
CA PHE A 52 15.89 5.59 13.96
C PHE A 52 16.27 6.98 14.47
N ALA A 53 16.75 7.87 13.58
CA ALA A 53 17.10 9.22 13.97
C ALA A 53 15.90 9.96 14.56
N PHE A 54 14.69 9.81 13.97
CA PHE A 54 13.48 10.42 14.52
C PHE A 54 13.08 9.86 15.88
N LYS A 55 13.30 8.57 16.12
CA LYS A 55 13.03 7.95 17.44
C LYS A 55 14.01 8.41 18.54
N THR A 56 15.22 8.84 18.17
CA THR A 56 16.18 9.38 19.15
C THR A 56 15.91 10.84 19.53
N VAL A 57 15.11 11.56 18.72
CA VAL A 57 14.75 12.95 18.97
C VAL A 57 13.32 13.01 19.52
N SER A 58 13.19 13.49 20.75
CA SER A 58 11.88 13.61 21.40
C SER A 58 11.07 14.77 20.81
N LEU A 59 10.52 14.61 19.59
CA LEU A 59 9.61 15.58 19.00
C LEU A 59 8.23 15.48 19.63
N PRO A 60 7.49 16.61 19.73
CA PRO A 60 6.08 16.59 20.14
C PRO A 60 5.19 16.06 19.01
N SER A 61 3.95 15.67 19.34
CA SER A 61 2.98 15.16 18.38
C SER A 61 2.67 16.18 17.29
N PHE A 62 2.51 15.71 16.05
CA PHE A 62 2.36 16.55 14.86
C PHE A 62 1.15 17.50 14.96
N ASN A 63 -0.03 17.00 15.33
CA ASN A 63 -1.27 17.78 15.29
C ASN A 63 -1.35 18.86 16.37
N THR A 64 -0.52 18.79 17.41
CA THR A 64 -0.47 19.80 18.48
C THR A 64 0.78 20.67 18.45
N SER A 65 1.72 20.43 17.54
CA SER A 65 3.02 21.09 17.53
C SER A 65 3.33 21.82 16.24
N MET A 66 3.43 23.13 16.31
CA MET A 66 3.94 23.95 15.20
C MET A 66 5.41 23.64 14.89
N VAL A 67 6.18 23.14 15.84
CA VAL A 67 7.59 22.75 15.62
C VAL A 67 7.65 21.55 14.68
N THR A 68 6.90 20.48 14.96
CA THR A 68 6.88 19.28 14.13
C THR A 68 6.29 19.57 12.75
N ARG A 69 5.22 20.38 12.68
CA ARG A 69 4.66 20.87 11.39
C ARG A 69 5.67 21.67 10.58
N ALA A 70 6.40 22.59 11.20
CA ALA A 70 7.44 23.38 10.52
C ALA A 70 8.59 22.52 10.02
N LEU A 71 9.08 21.56 10.81
CA LEU A 71 10.13 20.62 10.40
C LEU A 71 9.68 19.77 9.22
N THR A 72 8.44 19.28 9.22
CA THR A 72 7.84 18.53 8.11
C THR A 72 7.83 19.36 6.83
N THR A 73 7.33 20.60 6.91
CA THR A 73 7.31 21.54 5.78
C THR A 73 8.72 21.79 5.25
N VAL A 74 9.66 22.10 6.13
CA VAL A 74 11.07 22.33 5.75
C VAL A 74 11.69 21.09 5.09
N GLY A 75 11.47 19.90 5.64
CA GLY A 75 11.96 18.64 5.07
C GLY A 75 11.44 18.40 3.65
N VAL A 76 10.14 18.58 3.43
CA VAL A 76 9.51 18.46 2.12
C VAL A 76 10.07 19.49 1.13
N VAL A 77 10.12 20.77 1.53
CA VAL A 77 10.63 21.86 0.68
C VAL A 77 12.09 21.64 0.31
N LEU A 78 12.93 21.29 1.27
CA LEU A 78 14.37 21.03 1.01
C LEU A 78 14.55 19.83 0.08
N THR A 79 13.79 18.75 0.26
CA THR A 79 13.84 17.58 -0.61
C THR A 79 13.52 17.96 -2.07
N LEU A 80 12.42 18.68 -2.28
CA LEU A 80 11.99 19.08 -3.62
C LEU A 80 12.88 20.16 -4.23
N ALA A 81 13.33 21.15 -3.45
CA ALA A 81 14.21 22.21 -3.92
C ALA A 81 15.59 21.66 -4.34
N LEU A 82 16.18 20.78 -3.53
CA LEU A 82 17.45 20.14 -3.85
C LEU A 82 17.34 19.25 -5.10
N THR A 83 16.32 18.40 -5.14
CA THR A 83 16.09 17.50 -6.27
C THR A 83 15.77 18.27 -7.54
N GLY A 84 14.86 19.24 -7.47
CA GLY A 84 14.48 20.09 -8.59
C GLY A 84 15.65 20.94 -9.09
N GLY A 85 16.41 21.55 -8.17
CA GLY A 85 17.60 22.33 -8.50
C GLY A 85 18.66 21.53 -9.25
N LEU A 86 18.96 20.30 -8.78
CA LEU A 86 19.89 19.40 -9.46
C LEU A 86 19.36 18.93 -10.82
N CYS A 87 18.06 18.66 -10.95
CA CYS A 87 17.42 18.31 -12.22
C CYS A 87 17.48 19.47 -13.22
N VAL A 88 17.19 20.69 -12.79
CA VAL A 88 17.30 21.90 -13.63
C VAL A 88 18.74 22.11 -14.08
N TRP A 89 19.70 21.97 -13.17
CA TRP A 89 21.12 22.07 -13.50
C TRP A 89 21.57 20.98 -14.48
N TRP A 90 21.06 19.75 -14.29
CA TRP A 90 21.31 18.63 -15.21
C TRP A 90 20.78 18.91 -16.61
N LEU A 91 19.57 19.45 -16.73
CA LEU A 91 18.97 19.85 -18.00
C LEU A 91 19.73 20.99 -18.66
N TYR A 92 20.19 21.97 -17.86
CA TYR A 92 20.96 23.11 -18.38
C TYR A 92 22.30 22.70 -19.05
N ASP A 93 22.94 21.64 -18.55
CA ASP A 93 24.18 21.13 -19.14
C ASP A 93 23.99 20.64 -20.58
N HIS A 94 22.81 20.11 -20.92
CA HIS A 94 22.52 19.64 -22.28
C HIS A 94 22.41 20.76 -23.32
N TYR A 95 22.32 22.02 -22.89
CA TYR A 95 22.28 23.17 -23.77
C TYR A 95 23.67 23.76 -24.05
N LYS A 96 24.74 23.20 -23.45
CA LYS A 96 26.12 23.65 -23.63
C LYS A 96 26.86 22.66 -24.51
N ASP A 97 27.29 23.11 -25.71
CA ASP A 97 27.90 22.29 -26.77
C ASP A 97 29.25 21.62 -26.40
N SER A 98 29.86 21.94 -25.26
CA SER A 98 31.19 21.42 -24.86
C SER A 98 31.35 21.18 -23.36
N PHE A 99 30.27 20.83 -22.65
CA PHE A 99 30.31 20.70 -21.20
C PHE A 99 30.61 19.27 -20.71
N THR A 100 31.70 19.15 -19.95
CA THR A 100 31.99 17.90 -19.20
C THR A 100 31.54 18.05 -17.76
N ARG A 101 30.58 17.20 -17.30
CA ARG A 101 30.13 17.21 -15.91
C ARG A 101 31.23 16.73 -14.98
N PRO A 102 31.55 17.46 -13.90
CA PRO A 102 32.41 16.94 -12.84
C PRO A 102 31.83 15.67 -12.26
N ARG A 103 32.63 14.64 -12.01
CA ARG A 103 32.19 13.34 -11.52
C ARG A 103 31.40 13.45 -10.20
N TRP A 104 31.88 14.29 -9.26
CA TRP A 104 31.20 14.47 -7.97
C TRP A 104 29.77 15.00 -8.13
N ARG A 105 29.53 15.93 -9.08
CA ARG A 105 28.18 16.47 -9.33
C ARG A 105 27.26 15.43 -9.97
N ALA A 106 27.78 14.62 -10.89
CA ALA A 106 26.99 13.52 -11.45
C ALA A 106 26.57 12.53 -10.36
N TRP A 107 27.52 12.12 -9.50
CA TRP A 107 27.21 11.24 -8.37
C TRP A 107 26.20 11.85 -7.40
N LEU A 108 26.36 13.13 -7.04
CA LEU A 108 25.40 13.84 -6.18
C LEU A 108 24.02 13.87 -6.81
N THR A 109 23.92 14.19 -8.10
CA THR A 109 22.63 14.23 -8.80
C THR A 109 21.97 12.85 -8.83
N TYR A 110 22.69 11.79 -9.15
CA TYR A 110 22.16 10.43 -9.09
C TYR A 110 21.74 10.04 -7.68
N ALA A 111 22.56 10.30 -6.67
CA ALA A 111 22.23 9.98 -5.28
C ALA A 111 20.95 10.69 -4.82
N VAL A 112 20.85 12.00 -5.03
CA VAL A 112 19.70 12.79 -4.62
C VAL A 112 18.44 12.39 -5.40
N THR A 113 18.51 12.26 -6.73
CA THR A 113 17.34 11.92 -7.56
C THR A 113 16.83 10.52 -7.27
N TYR A 114 17.72 9.54 -7.05
CA TYR A 114 17.33 8.16 -6.76
C TYR A 114 16.77 8.00 -5.34
N LEU A 115 17.24 8.82 -4.38
CA LEU A 115 16.77 8.79 -3.00
C LEU A 115 15.65 9.79 -2.70
N SER A 116 15.31 10.68 -3.64
CA SER A 116 14.29 11.71 -3.42
C SER A 116 12.92 11.16 -3.00
N PRO A 117 12.42 9.99 -3.50
CA PRO A 117 11.19 9.40 -2.98
C PRO A 117 11.28 8.97 -1.51
N ALA A 118 12.43 8.43 -1.08
CA ALA A 118 12.67 8.07 0.31
C ALA A 118 12.73 9.29 1.23
N LEU A 119 13.42 10.35 0.78
CA LEU A 119 13.49 11.62 1.51
C LEU A 119 12.11 12.28 1.62
N LEU A 120 11.29 12.23 0.57
CA LEU A 120 9.91 12.73 0.60
C LEU A 120 9.05 11.91 1.58
N THR A 121 9.13 10.59 1.54
CA THR A 121 8.39 9.70 2.45
C THR A 121 8.76 9.96 3.91
N LEU A 122 10.05 10.10 4.22
CA LEU A 122 10.52 10.45 5.56
C LEU A 122 10.05 11.83 6.00
N ALA A 123 10.13 12.83 5.11
CA ALA A 123 9.74 14.20 5.46
C ALA A 123 8.21 14.33 5.62
N ALA A 124 7.42 13.74 4.70
CA ALA A 124 5.98 13.96 4.66
C ALA A 124 5.18 13.05 5.61
N VAL A 125 5.68 11.86 5.95
CA VAL A 125 4.99 10.90 6.83
C VAL A 125 5.86 10.47 8.00
N GLY A 126 7.15 10.19 7.79
CA GLY A 126 8.04 9.76 8.86
C GLY A 126 8.20 10.80 9.98
N LEU A 127 8.36 12.09 9.63
CA LEU A 127 8.43 13.18 10.62
C LEU A 127 7.12 13.36 11.38
N PRO A 128 5.94 13.43 10.76
CA PRO A 128 4.67 13.45 11.48
C PRO A 128 4.48 12.32 12.47
N LEU A 129 4.95 11.11 12.16
CA LEU A 129 4.85 9.93 13.02
C LEU A 129 6.06 9.73 13.95
N SER A 130 6.98 10.70 14.05
CA SER A 130 8.23 10.56 14.81
C SER A 130 8.02 10.24 16.28
N ALA A 131 7.00 10.81 16.91
CA ALA A 131 6.69 10.66 18.31
C ALA A 131 5.66 9.55 18.62
N SER A 132 5.07 8.93 17.59
CA SER A 132 4.19 7.76 17.72
C SER A 132 4.94 6.46 17.43
N ARG A 133 4.46 5.33 17.98
CA ARG A 133 4.97 3.98 17.69
C ARG A 133 4.15 3.29 16.59
N LEU A 134 2.92 3.75 16.34
CA LEU A 134 1.98 3.15 15.40
C LEU A 134 2.13 3.74 13.98
N TRP A 135 1.63 3.01 13.01
CA TRP A 135 1.44 3.50 11.64
C TRP A 135 0.16 4.35 11.55
N LEU A 136 -0.07 4.98 10.41
CA LEU A 136 -1.27 5.75 10.10
C LEU A 136 -2.54 4.99 10.49
N ASP A 137 -3.49 5.69 11.09
CA ASP A 137 -4.76 5.19 11.62
C ASP A 137 -4.63 4.25 12.86
N GLY A 138 -3.43 4.10 13.43
CA GLY A 138 -3.22 3.36 14.66
C GLY A 138 -3.56 1.87 14.57
N VAL A 139 -4.32 1.35 15.54
CA VAL A 139 -4.82 -0.04 15.55
C VAL A 139 -6.36 -0.02 15.56
N GLN A 140 -6.95 0.55 14.53
CA GLN A 140 -8.40 0.70 14.39
C GLN A 140 -8.90 0.02 13.12
N VAL A 141 -10.14 -0.43 13.13
CA VAL A 141 -10.84 -1.02 11.98
C VAL A 141 -9.94 -2.02 11.21
N ASP A 142 -9.61 -1.70 9.96
CA ASP A 142 -8.78 -2.55 9.10
C ASP A 142 -7.33 -2.65 9.57
N GLN A 143 -6.82 -1.63 10.28
CA GLN A 143 -5.45 -1.67 10.81
C GLN A 143 -5.28 -2.68 11.95
N ALA A 144 -6.35 -3.00 12.68
CA ALA A 144 -6.30 -4.04 13.71
C ALA A 144 -5.92 -5.40 13.10
N PHE A 145 -6.57 -5.78 12.01
CA PHE A 145 -6.30 -7.03 11.29
C PHE A 145 -4.90 -7.03 10.64
N ARG A 146 -4.49 -5.91 10.00
CA ARG A 146 -3.16 -5.77 9.39
C ARG A 146 -2.06 -5.89 10.43
N THR A 147 -2.27 -5.26 11.58
CA THR A 147 -1.34 -5.33 12.71
C THR A 147 -1.28 -6.73 13.30
N GLN A 148 -2.43 -7.41 13.48
CA GLN A 148 -2.48 -8.81 13.91
C GLN A 148 -1.67 -9.71 12.98
N PHE A 149 -1.83 -9.54 11.66
CA PHE A 149 -1.11 -10.34 10.69
C PHE A 149 0.40 -10.10 10.74
N LEU A 150 0.82 -8.86 10.93
CA LEU A 150 2.23 -8.53 11.09
C LEU A 150 2.80 -9.06 12.40
N THR A 151 2.04 -8.98 13.50
CA THR A 151 2.41 -9.55 14.81
C THR A 151 2.59 -11.06 14.69
N ARG A 152 1.68 -11.78 14.04
CA ARG A 152 1.85 -13.20 13.72
C ARG A 152 3.09 -13.45 12.86
N SER A 153 3.34 -12.62 11.85
CA SER A 153 4.49 -12.77 10.95
C SER A 153 5.84 -12.48 11.62
N VAL A 154 5.89 -11.72 12.73
CA VAL A 154 7.12 -11.55 13.54
C VAL A 154 7.40 -12.81 14.35
N ASP A 155 6.36 -13.36 14.97
CA ASP A 155 6.44 -14.53 15.85
C ASP A 155 6.70 -15.81 15.04
N GLU A 156 5.93 -16.04 13.97
CA GLU A 156 6.00 -17.21 13.13
C GLU A 156 6.85 -16.99 11.87
N MET A 157 7.77 -17.93 11.61
CA MET A 157 8.57 -17.93 10.38
C MET A 157 7.83 -18.54 9.18
N GLY A 158 6.85 -19.39 9.45
CA GLY A 158 6.03 -20.06 8.44
C GLY A 158 5.01 -19.16 7.77
N TYR A 159 4.18 -19.76 6.93
CA TYR A 159 3.06 -19.07 6.25
C TYR A 159 1.75 -19.39 6.98
N ALA A 160 1.76 -19.20 8.30
CA ALA A 160 0.61 -19.45 9.15
C ALA A 160 -0.50 -18.40 8.94
N ASP A 161 -1.72 -18.79 9.18
CA ASP A 161 -2.86 -17.86 9.27
C ASP A 161 -2.65 -16.87 10.42
N MET A 162 -3.20 -15.67 10.28
CA MET A 162 -3.06 -14.66 11.35
C MET A 162 -3.84 -15.01 12.60
N ASN A 163 -4.93 -15.77 12.46
CA ASN A 163 -5.89 -16.03 13.51
C ASN A 163 -5.98 -17.51 13.89
N TYR A 164 -6.20 -18.42 12.92
CA TYR A 164 -6.46 -19.82 13.19
C TYR A 164 -5.17 -20.63 13.29
N GLN A 165 -5.05 -21.41 14.38
CA GLN A 165 -3.95 -22.33 14.55
C GLN A 165 -4.00 -23.45 13.49
N ASP A 166 -2.84 -23.93 13.07
CA ASP A 166 -2.65 -25.05 12.13
C ASP A 166 -3.24 -24.82 10.73
N MET A 167 -3.54 -23.58 10.36
CA MET A 167 -4.00 -23.22 9.03
C MET A 167 -2.94 -22.38 8.29
N PRO A 168 -2.75 -22.62 6.98
CA PRO A 168 -1.93 -21.73 6.15
C PRO A 168 -2.69 -20.43 5.89
N SER A 169 -1.93 -19.33 5.75
CA SER A 169 -2.50 -18.03 5.42
C SER A 169 -3.25 -18.05 4.08
N PHE A 170 -4.49 -17.58 4.09
CA PHE A 170 -5.25 -17.31 2.87
C PHE A 170 -5.07 -15.88 2.36
N TYR A 171 -4.56 -14.98 3.18
CA TYR A 171 -4.28 -13.60 2.80
C TYR A 171 -2.88 -13.49 2.19
N PRO A 172 -2.62 -12.56 1.24
CA PRO A 172 -1.30 -12.40 0.63
C PRO A 172 -0.22 -12.09 1.67
N ILE A 173 0.60 -13.08 1.98
CA ILE A 173 1.53 -13.02 3.12
C ILE A 173 2.84 -12.27 2.82
N GLY A 174 3.22 -12.09 1.53
CA GLY A 174 4.56 -11.66 1.16
C GLY A 174 5.02 -10.36 1.79
N TRP A 175 4.17 -9.31 1.78
CA TRP A 175 4.50 -8.03 2.41
C TRP A 175 4.62 -8.16 3.93
N PHE A 176 3.68 -8.85 4.57
CA PHE A 176 3.67 -9.07 6.02
C PHE A 176 4.83 -9.96 6.47
N TRP A 177 5.15 -11.00 5.73
CA TRP A 177 6.30 -11.87 6.01
C TRP A 177 7.63 -11.11 5.98
N LEU A 178 7.85 -10.26 4.98
CA LEU A 178 9.06 -9.43 4.89
C LEU A 178 9.16 -8.45 6.09
N GLY A 179 8.06 -7.81 6.45
CA GLY A 179 7.97 -6.97 7.65
C GLY A 179 8.20 -7.74 8.93
N GLY A 180 7.62 -8.94 9.02
CA GLY A 180 7.84 -9.85 10.14
C GLY A 180 9.32 -10.24 10.31
N ARG A 181 10.03 -10.51 9.21
CA ARG A 181 11.49 -10.77 9.27
C ARG A 181 12.28 -9.54 9.73
N LEU A 182 11.86 -8.34 9.32
CA LEU A 182 12.48 -7.10 9.82
C LEU A 182 12.24 -6.94 11.33
N GLY A 183 11.01 -7.16 11.82
CA GLY A 183 10.68 -7.10 13.24
C GLY A 183 11.49 -8.10 14.08
N ALA A 184 11.55 -9.34 13.62
CA ALA A 184 12.36 -10.39 14.27
C ALA A 184 13.87 -10.03 14.30
N LEU A 185 14.41 -9.45 13.21
CA LEU A 185 15.79 -8.98 13.14
C LEU A 185 16.05 -7.81 14.11
N MET A 186 15.12 -6.85 14.17
CA MET A 186 15.22 -5.68 15.05
C MET A 186 14.83 -5.99 16.49
N ARG A 187 14.22 -7.14 16.76
CA ARG A 187 13.68 -7.55 18.07
C ARG A 187 12.64 -6.59 18.63
N ILE A 188 11.76 -6.11 17.75
CA ILE A 188 10.60 -5.29 18.10
C ILE A 188 9.30 -6.02 17.74
N PRO A 189 8.20 -5.79 18.49
CA PRO A 189 6.93 -6.46 18.26
C PRO A 189 6.32 -6.09 16.89
N GLY A 190 5.41 -6.92 16.38
CA GLY A 190 4.82 -6.75 15.07
C GLY A 190 4.04 -5.45 14.90
N TRP A 191 3.31 -5.04 15.94
CA TRP A 191 2.56 -3.78 15.94
C TRP A 191 3.48 -2.53 15.83
N GLU A 192 4.70 -2.59 16.36
CA GLU A 192 5.67 -1.49 16.26
C GLU A 192 6.45 -1.51 14.95
N VAL A 193 6.81 -2.70 14.42
CA VAL A 193 7.54 -2.81 13.14
C VAL A 193 6.71 -2.34 11.95
N TYR A 194 5.40 -2.27 12.09
CA TYR A 194 4.52 -1.78 11.05
C TYR A 194 4.98 -0.39 10.53
N GLN A 195 5.25 0.55 11.43
CA GLN A 195 5.66 1.91 11.05
C GLN A 195 6.94 1.95 10.21
N PRO A 196 8.10 1.42 10.66
CA PRO A 196 9.31 1.44 9.84
C PRO A 196 9.18 0.60 8.57
N TRP A 197 8.46 -0.52 8.59
CA TRP A 197 8.27 -1.36 7.43
C TRP A 197 7.41 -0.69 6.35
N ALA A 198 6.35 -0.01 6.73
CA ALA A 198 5.51 0.76 5.83
C ALA A 198 6.31 1.90 5.16
N LEU A 199 7.06 2.67 5.95
CA LEU A 199 7.96 3.72 5.43
C LEU A 199 8.98 3.15 4.44
N ILE A 200 9.67 2.06 4.80
CA ILE A 200 10.68 1.42 3.97
C ILE A 200 10.08 0.93 2.65
N SER A 201 8.95 0.23 2.71
CA SER A 201 8.34 -0.38 1.53
C SER A 201 7.88 0.67 0.51
N ILE A 202 7.23 1.75 0.94
CA ILE A 202 6.81 2.86 0.08
C ILE A 202 8.04 3.60 -0.49
N ALA A 203 9.01 3.92 0.36
CA ALA A 203 10.25 4.58 -0.05
C ALA A 203 11.03 3.76 -1.09
N VAL A 204 11.21 2.47 -0.87
CA VAL A 204 11.87 1.55 -1.81
C VAL A 204 11.11 1.49 -3.13
N ALA A 205 9.76 1.34 -3.09
CA ALA A 205 8.94 1.35 -4.30
C ALA A 205 9.16 2.64 -5.12
N GLY A 206 9.13 3.80 -4.47
CA GLY A 206 9.41 5.08 -5.13
C GLY A 206 10.82 5.18 -5.70
N CYS A 207 11.84 4.77 -4.94
CA CYS A 207 13.25 4.82 -5.36
C CYS A 207 13.53 3.94 -6.58
N ILE A 208 12.99 2.72 -6.65
CA ILE A 208 13.19 1.82 -7.80
C ILE A 208 12.48 2.31 -9.07
N LEU A 209 11.46 3.13 -8.94
CA LEU A 209 10.79 3.75 -10.10
C LEU A 209 11.73 4.69 -10.86
N VAL A 210 12.69 5.35 -10.21
CA VAL A 210 13.61 6.28 -10.89
C VAL A 210 14.43 5.57 -11.98
N PRO A 211 15.22 4.50 -11.71
CA PRO A 211 15.96 3.80 -12.77
C PRO A 211 15.05 3.12 -13.79
N ILE A 212 13.85 2.65 -13.39
CA ILE A 212 12.86 2.08 -14.32
C ILE A 212 12.40 3.14 -15.30
N TRP A 213 11.92 4.29 -14.83
CA TRP A 213 11.46 5.38 -15.69
C TRP A 213 12.59 6.04 -16.47
N GLN A 214 13.81 6.11 -15.91
CA GLN A 214 14.98 6.57 -16.65
C GLN A 214 15.29 5.66 -17.85
N ARG A 215 15.12 4.35 -17.69
CA ARG A 215 15.21 3.39 -18.80
C ARG A 215 14.10 3.56 -19.83
N LEU A 216 12.87 3.85 -19.37
CA LEU A 216 11.69 3.99 -20.22
C LEU A 216 11.69 5.33 -21.00
N THR A 217 12.03 6.43 -20.34
CA THR A 217 11.99 7.79 -20.91
C THR A 217 13.34 8.30 -21.43
N SER A 218 14.43 7.61 -21.12
CA SER A 218 15.81 8.04 -21.41
C SER A 218 16.18 9.42 -20.85
N SER A 219 15.50 9.86 -19.79
CA SER A 219 15.71 11.16 -19.13
C SER A 219 15.64 11.02 -17.62
N LEU A 220 16.75 11.35 -16.93
CA LEU A 220 16.83 11.32 -15.47
C LEU A 220 15.83 12.30 -14.81
N PRO A 221 15.70 13.58 -15.25
CA PRO A 221 14.74 14.51 -14.67
C PRO A 221 13.28 14.09 -14.84
N VAL A 222 12.90 13.53 -16.00
CA VAL A 222 11.52 13.05 -16.23
C VAL A 222 11.23 11.83 -15.36
N ALA A 223 12.17 10.90 -15.27
CA ALA A 223 12.07 9.73 -14.42
C ALA A 223 11.88 10.10 -12.94
N THR A 224 12.68 11.06 -12.47
CA THR A 224 12.59 11.58 -11.09
C THR A 224 11.24 12.27 -10.85
N ALA A 225 10.76 13.06 -11.80
CA ALA A 225 9.45 13.73 -11.69
C ALA A 225 8.30 12.70 -11.60
N ILE A 226 8.31 11.65 -12.44
CA ILE A 226 7.30 10.59 -12.38
C ILE A 226 7.36 9.86 -11.03
N ALA A 227 8.56 9.48 -10.57
CA ALA A 227 8.73 8.77 -9.30
C ALA A 227 8.27 9.62 -8.10
N LEU A 228 8.62 10.92 -8.06
CA LEU A 228 8.19 11.83 -6.99
C LEU A 228 6.68 12.07 -7.01
N VAL A 229 6.08 12.31 -8.18
CA VAL A 229 4.62 12.51 -8.29
C VAL A 229 3.88 11.23 -7.91
N THR A 230 4.35 10.06 -8.37
CA THR A 230 3.80 8.76 -7.96
C THR A 230 3.88 8.61 -6.44
N THR A 231 5.03 8.88 -5.83
CA THR A 231 5.21 8.80 -4.38
C THR A 231 4.29 9.78 -3.64
N ALA A 232 4.24 11.04 -4.08
CA ALA A 232 3.42 12.07 -3.44
C ALA A 232 1.91 11.73 -3.50
N ILE A 233 1.40 11.32 -4.67
CA ILE A 233 0.01 10.88 -4.82
C ILE A 233 -0.28 9.67 -3.91
N THR A 234 0.60 8.66 -3.91
CA THR A 234 0.43 7.47 -3.08
C THR A 234 0.39 7.83 -1.59
N LEU A 235 1.29 8.71 -1.14
CA LEU A 235 1.31 9.17 0.25
C LEU A 235 0.08 10.00 0.63
N THR A 236 -0.61 10.61 -0.34
CA THR A 236 -1.82 11.40 -0.10
C THR A 236 -3.08 10.53 0.02
N ILE A 237 -3.21 9.49 -0.82
CA ILE A 237 -4.50 8.79 -1.00
C ILE A 237 -4.47 7.29 -0.71
N ALA A 238 -3.30 6.70 -0.44
CA ALA A 238 -3.15 5.25 -0.25
C ALA A 238 -2.10 4.86 0.80
N ALA A 239 -1.63 5.80 1.62
CA ALA A 239 -0.55 5.53 2.57
C ALA A 239 -0.95 4.57 3.69
N GLU A 240 -2.21 4.53 4.08
CA GLU A 240 -2.73 3.65 5.14
C GLU A 240 -2.56 2.16 4.80
N GLU A 241 -2.59 1.81 3.50
CA GLU A 241 -2.46 0.43 3.01
C GLU A 241 -1.13 0.22 2.24
N PRO A 242 0.02 0.23 2.88
CA PRO A 242 1.32 0.21 2.19
C PRO A 242 1.53 -1.04 1.31
N TYR A 243 0.98 -2.19 1.69
CA TYR A 243 1.10 -3.44 0.92
C TYR A 243 0.37 -3.37 -0.45
N SER A 244 -0.72 -2.61 -0.55
CA SER A 244 -1.44 -2.36 -1.80
C SER A 244 -0.82 -1.17 -2.56
N ALA A 245 -0.46 -0.12 -1.84
CA ALA A 245 0.13 1.12 -2.36
C ALA A 245 1.39 0.86 -3.19
N VAL A 246 2.32 0.03 -2.70
CA VAL A 246 3.57 -0.29 -3.42
C VAL A 246 3.31 -0.99 -4.76
N ILE A 247 2.21 -1.73 -4.88
CA ILE A 247 1.80 -2.36 -6.13
C ILE A 247 1.21 -1.32 -7.08
N ALA A 248 0.32 -0.45 -6.61
CA ALA A 248 -0.27 0.62 -7.40
C ALA A 248 0.81 1.53 -8.03
N MET A 249 1.85 1.89 -7.25
CA MET A 249 2.97 2.72 -7.71
C MET A 249 3.67 2.16 -8.97
N GLY A 250 3.79 0.85 -9.09
CA GLY A 250 4.45 0.18 -10.21
C GLY A 250 3.60 0.08 -11.48
N LEU A 251 2.28 0.20 -11.37
CA LEU A 251 1.35 -0.17 -12.45
C LEU A 251 1.49 0.69 -13.73
N PRO A 252 1.69 2.02 -13.68
CA PRO A 252 1.94 2.80 -14.90
C PRO A 252 3.20 2.36 -15.65
N ALA A 253 4.26 2.01 -14.93
CA ALA A 253 5.48 1.48 -15.55
C ALA A 253 5.24 0.10 -16.18
N VAL A 254 4.43 -0.75 -15.54
CA VAL A 254 4.05 -2.07 -16.05
C VAL A 254 3.21 -1.97 -17.33
N ALA A 255 2.33 -0.98 -17.44
CA ALA A 255 1.59 -0.71 -18.68
C ALA A 255 2.55 -0.45 -19.86
N VAL A 256 3.53 0.44 -19.66
CA VAL A 256 4.55 0.75 -20.68
C VAL A 256 5.46 -0.46 -20.96
N LEU A 257 5.89 -1.17 -19.91
CA LEU A 257 6.70 -2.39 -20.06
C LEU A 257 5.94 -3.48 -20.82
N SER A 258 4.64 -3.63 -20.61
CA SER A 258 3.81 -4.61 -21.32
C SER A 258 3.79 -4.33 -22.82
N ALA A 259 3.67 -3.06 -23.22
CA ALA A 259 3.76 -2.69 -24.63
C ALA A 259 5.11 -3.07 -25.26
N ARG A 260 6.21 -2.89 -24.53
CA ARG A 260 7.56 -3.32 -24.97
C ARG A 260 7.72 -4.85 -24.95
N ALA A 261 7.16 -5.52 -23.95
CA ALA A 261 7.18 -6.98 -23.82
C ALA A 261 6.51 -7.66 -25.02
N PHE A 262 5.32 -7.16 -25.40
CA PHE A 262 4.56 -7.73 -26.53
C PHE A 262 5.20 -7.45 -27.89
N ARG A 263 6.13 -6.49 -27.96
CA ARG A 263 6.97 -6.23 -29.14
C ARG A 263 8.31 -6.96 -29.13
N GLY A 264 8.61 -7.76 -28.11
CA GLY A 264 9.74 -8.68 -28.09
C GLY A 264 10.88 -8.33 -27.16
N SER A 265 10.70 -7.39 -26.24
CA SER A 265 11.70 -7.07 -25.22
C SER A 265 11.69 -8.11 -24.09
N TRP A 266 12.69 -8.99 -24.03
CA TRP A 266 12.82 -10.01 -22.99
C TRP A 266 13.00 -9.41 -21.58
N LEU A 267 13.70 -8.27 -21.47
CA LEU A 267 13.83 -7.58 -20.18
C LEU A 267 12.47 -7.05 -19.70
N ALA A 268 11.64 -6.58 -20.62
CA ALA A 268 10.28 -6.16 -20.27
C ALA A 268 9.38 -7.34 -19.88
N ILE A 269 9.50 -8.49 -20.59
CA ILE A 269 8.82 -9.74 -20.21
C ILE A 269 9.21 -10.12 -18.78
N LEU A 270 10.50 -10.15 -18.46
CA LEU A 270 10.98 -10.46 -17.12
C LEU A 270 10.43 -9.46 -16.09
N GLY A 271 10.47 -8.14 -16.38
CA GLY A 271 9.96 -7.10 -15.49
C GLY A 271 8.47 -7.25 -15.18
N VAL A 272 7.63 -7.50 -16.19
CA VAL A 272 6.18 -7.73 -15.99
C VAL A 272 5.92 -9.03 -15.24
N THR A 273 6.65 -10.11 -15.56
CA THR A 273 6.55 -11.39 -14.84
C THR A 273 6.87 -11.25 -13.36
N LEU A 274 7.97 -10.59 -13.02
CA LEU A 274 8.36 -10.35 -11.63
C LEU A 274 7.34 -9.47 -10.91
N TYR A 275 6.87 -8.40 -11.58
CA TYR A 275 5.86 -7.54 -10.98
C TYR A 275 4.57 -8.32 -10.66
N LEU A 276 4.00 -9.05 -11.62
CA LEU A 276 2.76 -9.80 -11.40
C LEU A 276 2.94 -10.91 -10.36
N GLY A 277 4.07 -11.63 -10.39
CA GLY A 277 4.35 -12.69 -9.44
C GLY A 277 4.51 -12.17 -8.01
N ILE A 278 5.29 -11.10 -7.80
CA ILE A 278 5.49 -10.50 -6.48
C ILE A 278 4.20 -9.82 -6.00
N SER A 279 3.52 -9.06 -6.87
CA SER A 279 2.28 -8.39 -6.49
C SER A 279 1.20 -9.36 -6.02
N ALA A 280 1.12 -10.56 -6.60
CA ALA A 280 0.20 -11.62 -6.15
C ALA A 280 0.46 -12.08 -4.71
N THR A 281 1.68 -11.93 -4.22
CA THR A 281 2.02 -12.23 -2.83
C THR A 281 1.78 -11.05 -1.88
N PHE A 282 1.52 -9.84 -2.41
CA PHE A 282 1.28 -8.63 -1.61
C PHE A 282 -0.20 -8.23 -1.59
N TYR A 283 -0.85 -8.15 -2.76
CA TYR A 283 -2.25 -7.75 -2.85
C TYR A 283 -2.93 -8.27 -4.12
N THR A 284 -3.81 -9.25 -3.95
CA THR A 284 -4.45 -9.98 -5.07
C THR A 284 -5.37 -9.13 -5.93
N LEU A 285 -6.10 -8.18 -5.35
CA LEU A 285 -7.02 -7.32 -6.11
C LEU A 285 -6.27 -6.51 -7.17
N PHE A 286 -5.19 -5.82 -6.79
CA PHE A 286 -4.41 -5.02 -7.74
C PHE A 286 -3.63 -5.90 -8.71
N THR A 287 -3.22 -7.11 -8.30
CA THR A 287 -2.64 -8.08 -9.22
C THR A 287 -3.65 -8.54 -10.26
N GLY A 288 -4.88 -8.85 -9.84
CA GLY A 288 -5.97 -9.21 -10.75
C GLY A 288 -6.28 -8.07 -11.73
N ALA A 289 -6.38 -6.84 -11.24
CA ALA A 289 -6.56 -5.66 -12.08
C ALA A 289 -5.39 -5.50 -13.07
N ALA A 290 -4.13 -5.56 -12.60
CA ALA A 290 -2.95 -5.46 -13.47
C ALA A 290 -2.91 -6.57 -14.53
N ALA A 291 -3.17 -7.82 -14.14
CA ALA A 291 -3.13 -8.95 -15.05
C ALA A 291 -4.24 -8.88 -16.12
N LEU A 292 -5.47 -8.59 -15.73
CA LEU A 292 -6.63 -8.63 -16.60
C LEU A 292 -6.82 -7.33 -17.39
N THR A 293 -6.80 -6.16 -16.68
CA THR A 293 -7.15 -4.89 -17.30
C THR A 293 -5.96 -4.16 -17.94
N VAL A 294 -4.74 -4.53 -17.57
CA VAL A 294 -3.52 -3.92 -18.13
C VAL A 294 -2.84 -4.91 -19.08
N VAL A 295 -2.22 -5.94 -18.52
CA VAL A 295 -1.33 -6.82 -19.29
C VAL A 295 -2.09 -7.60 -20.36
N SER A 296 -3.22 -8.23 -20.02
CA SER A 296 -4.00 -9.05 -20.98
C SER A 296 -4.67 -8.20 -22.04
N LEU A 297 -5.21 -7.02 -21.70
CA LEU A 297 -5.82 -6.13 -22.71
C LEU A 297 -4.79 -5.56 -23.68
N ILE A 298 -3.60 -5.18 -23.21
CA ILE A 298 -2.52 -4.71 -24.08
C ILE A 298 -2.04 -5.86 -24.99
N ALA A 299 -1.95 -7.11 -24.48
CA ALA A 299 -1.61 -8.28 -25.29
C ALA A 299 -2.63 -8.52 -26.39
N LEU A 300 -3.92 -8.55 -26.02
CA LEU A 300 -5.01 -8.78 -26.94
C LEU A 300 -5.07 -7.68 -28.02
N PHE A 301 -5.02 -6.41 -27.60
CA PHE A 301 -5.01 -5.28 -28.52
C PHE A 301 -3.82 -5.38 -29.48
N THR A 302 -2.61 -5.66 -28.98
CA THR A 302 -1.41 -5.78 -29.82
C THR A 302 -1.52 -6.94 -30.80
N ALA A 303 -2.05 -8.09 -30.35
CA ALA A 303 -2.26 -9.26 -31.21
C ALA A 303 -3.24 -8.98 -32.35
N LEU A 304 -4.36 -8.31 -32.06
CA LEU A 304 -5.37 -7.92 -33.04
C LEU A 304 -4.85 -6.84 -34.01
N TYR A 305 -4.16 -5.82 -33.48
CA TYR A 305 -3.63 -4.70 -34.26
C TYR A 305 -2.51 -5.12 -35.21
N GLU A 306 -1.59 -5.97 -34.72
CA GLU A 306 -0.45 -6.45 -35.52
C GLU A 306 -0.76 -7.77 -36.28
N HIS A 307 -2.00 -8.29 -36.18
CA HIS A 307 -2.44 -9.54 -36.81
C HIS A 307 -1.49 -10.73 -36.57
N THR A 308 -1.03 -10.89 -35.29
CA THR A 308 -0.05 -11.92 -34.92
C THR A 308 -0.34 -12.53 -33.56
N TRP A 309 -0.05 -13.83 -33.40
CA TRP A 309 -0.21 -14.56 -32.14
C TRP A 309 0.96 -14.38 -31.15
N ARG A 310 2.04 -13.76 -31.56
CA ARG A 310 3.23 -13.60 -30.73
C ARG A 310 2.97 -12.89 -29.39
N PRO A 311 2.15 -11.83 -29.29
CA PRO A 311 1.82 -11.22 -28.00
C PRO A 311 1.11 -12.19 -27.06
N ILE A 312 0.22 -13.05 -27.56
CA ILE A 312 -0.50 -14.02 -26.74
C ILE A 312 0.47 -15.10 -26.21
N LEU A 313 1.40 -15.58 -27.03
CA LEU A 313 2.42 -16.52 -26.56
C LEU A 313 3.29 -15.89 -25.43
N ARG A 314 3.66 -14.61 -25.60
CA ARG A 314 4.42 -13.89 -24.55
C ARG A 314 3.59 -13.68 -23.30
N LEU A 315 2.29 -13.42 -23.42
CA LEU A 315 1.37 -13.36 -22.29
C LEU A 315 1.37 -14.69 -21.52
N VAL A 316 1.30 -15.83 -22.21
CA VAL A 316 1.34 -17.16 -21.59
C VAL A 316 2.67 -17.37 -20.84
N ILE A 317 3.80 -17.00 -21.44
CA ILE A 317 5.12 -17.09 -20.78
C ILE A 317 5.13 -16.26 -19.48
N MET A 318 4.63 -15.01 -19.54
CA MET A 318 4.54 -14.15 -18.36
C MET A 318 3.60 -14.73 -17.30
N ALA A 319 2.45 -15.25 -17.71
CA ALA A 319 1.47 -15.85 -16.80
C ALA A 319 2.06 -17.06 -16.07
N VAL A 320 2.69 -17.99 -16.80
CA VAL A 320 3.35 -19.17 -16.19
C VAL A 320 4.43 -18.75 -15.20
N GLY A 321 5.29 -17.80 -15.59
CA GLY A 321 6.35 -17.31 -14.71
C GLY A 321 5.80 -16.59 -13.46
N SER A 322 4.76 -15.77 -13.63
CA SER A 322 4.11 -15.05 -12.51
C SER A 322 3.41 -16.00 -11.54
N ILE A 323 2.70 -17.02 -12.07
CA ILE A 323 2.05 -18.04 -11.24
C ILE A 323 3.11 -18.85 -10.47
N ALA A 324 4.23 -19.21 -11.09
CA ALA A 324 5.30 -19.93 -10.40
C ALA A 324 5.85 -19.13 -9.21
N ILE A 325 6.00 -17.81 -9.34
CA ILE A 325 6.42 -16.94 -8.24
C ILE A 325 5.31 -16.84 -7.17
N ALA A 326 4.06 -16.63 -7.59
CA ALA A 326 2.93 -16.52 -6.67
C ALA A 326 2.73 -17.79 -5.83
N LEU A 327 2.96 -18.96 -6.41
CA LEU A 327 2.85 -20.26 -5.71
C LEU A 327 3.82 -20.43 -4.54
N ILE A 328 4.90 -19.64 -4.46
CA ILE A 328 5.79 -19.64 -3.29
C ILE A 328 5.00 -19.26 -2.03
N ALA A 329 4.12 -18.26 -2.12
CA ALA A 329 3.29 -17.83 -0.99
C ALA A 329 1.93 -18.57 -0.95
N TRP A 330 1.30 -18.78 -2.11
CA TRP A 330 -0.04 -19.36 -2.21
C TRP A 330 -0.10 -20.87 -2.19
N GLY A 331 1.04 -21.56 -2.46
CA GLY A 331 1.10 -23.01 -2.55
C GLY A 331 0.54 -23.74 -1.33
N PRO A 332 0.94 -23.41 -0.09
CA PRO A 332 0.43 -24.07 1.11
C PRO A 332 -1.08 -23.94 1.25
N TYR A 333 -1.64 -22.75 1.02
CA TYR A 333 -3.10 -22.53 1.07
C TYR A 333 -3.85 -23.31 -0.01
N LEU A 334 -3.39 -23.25 -1.26
CA LEU A 334 -4.02 -24.00 -2.36
C LEU A 334 -3.96 -25.50 -2.15
N TRP A 335 -2.85 -25.99 -1.58
CA TRP A 335 -2.74 -27.39 -1.20
C TRP A 335 -3.80 -27.78 -0.15
N SER A 336 -3.97 -26.96 0.89
CA SER A 336 -4.99 -27.19 1.90
C SER A 336 -6.41 -27.13 1.33
N VAL A 337 -6.71 -26.18 0.44
CA VAL A 337 -8.01 -26.10 -0.26
C VAL A 337 -8.31 -27.38 -1.05
N MET A 338 -7.31 -27.93 -1.77
CA MET A 338 -7.51 -29.14 -2.58
C MET A 338 -7.75 -30.42 -1.74
N HIS A 339 -7.32 -30.42 -0.48
CA HIS A 339 -7.45 -31.59 0.42
C HIS A 339 -8.47 -31.40 1.52
N SER A 340 -9.05 -30.21 1.65
CA SER A 340 -10.08 -29.93 2.66
C SER A 340 -11.44 -30.52 2.26
N PRO A 341 -12.13 -31.19 3.18
CA PRO A 341 -13.54 -31.58 2.99
C PRO A 341 -14.50 -30.41 3.21
N VAL A 342 -14.02 -29.29 3.77
CA VAL A 342 -14.84 -28.14 4.17
C VAL A 342 -15.08 -27.23 2.96
N PRO A 343 -16.34 -26.79 2.72
CA PRO A 343 -16.61 -25.81 1.67
C PRO A 343 -15.99 -24.45 2.01
N LEU A 344 -15.46 -23.77 1.01
CA LEU A 344 -14.89 -22.44 1.19
C LEU A 344 -15.98 -21.43 1.57
N GLN A 345 -15.75 -20.68 2.65
CA GLN A 345 -16.61 -19.59 3.10
C GLN A 345 -15.81 -18.28 3.07
N THR A 346 -16.21 -17.32 2.26
CA THR A 346 -15.57 -16.00 2.21
C THR A 346 -16.60 -14.91 1.98
N THR A 347 -16.45 -13.81 2.68
CA THR A 347 -17.24 -12.59 2.53
C THR A 347 -16.32 -11.36 2.38
N ALA A 348 -15.04 -11.58 2.06
CA ALA A 348 -14.04 -10.53 1.92
C ALA A 348 -14.44 -9.45 0.89
N GLN A 349 -15.29 -9.79 -0.07
CA GLN A 349 -15.83 -8.88 -1.08
C GLN A 349 -17.15 -8.22 -0.67
N HIS A 350 -17.71 -8.51 0.51
CA HIS A 350 -18.98 -7.95 0.97
C HIS A 350 -18.79 -6.58 1.64
N TYR A 351 -18.15 -5.66 0.92
CA TYR A 351 -17.99 -4.28 1.37
C TYR A 351 -18.19 -3.32 0.19
N LEU A 352 -19.11 -2.39 0.33
CA LEU A 352 -19.42 -1.39 -0.69
C LEU A 352 -19.66 -0.03 -0.02
N PRO A 353 -18.63 0.81 0.11
CA PRO A 353 -18.80 2.18 0.56
C PRO A 353 -19.50 3.04 -0.50
N GLU A 354 -19.90 4.24 -0.14
CA GLU A 354 -20.59 5.18 -1.06
C GLU A 354 -19.72 5.45 -2.31
N GLU A 355 -18.42 5.61 -2.16
CA GLU A 355 -17.45 5.83 -3.24
C GLU A 355 -17.42 4.65 -4.22
N GLY A 356 -17.72 3.44 -3.78
CA GLY A 356 -17.80 2.24 -4.61
C GLY A 356 -18.97 2.24 -5.61
N THR A 357 -19.89 3.17 -5.48
CA THR A 357 -21.01 3.36 -6.40
C THR A 357 -20.75 4.44 -7.45
N GLN A 358 -19.55 5.04 -7.44
CA GLN A 358 -19.18 6.15 -8.31
C GLN A 358 -18.03 5.77 -9.25
N ILE A 359 -17.98 6.44 -10.40
CA ILE A 359 -16.86 6.31 -11.34
C ILE A 359 -15.83 7.39 -11.00
N PRO A 360 -14.54 7.05 -10.72
CA PRO A 360 -13.53 8.05 -10.39
C PRO A 360 -13.18 8.88 -11.64
N VAL A 361 -13.36 10.19 -11.55
CA VAL A 361 -13.05 11.16 -12.61
C VAL A 361 -12.09 12.25 -12.12
N PRO A 362 -10.84 11.90 -11.76
CA PRO A 362 -9.91 12.82 -11.11
C PRO A 362 -9.60 14.05 -11.96
N PHE A 363 -9.69 13.95 -13.28
CA PHE A 363 -9.43 15.06 -14.21
C PHE A 363 -10.51 16.16 -14.19
N LEU A 364 -11.62 15.97 -13.46
CA LEU A 364 -12.65 16.99 -13.22
C LEU A 364 -12.47 17.68 -11.84
N SER A 365 -11.55 17.22 -11.02
CA SER A 365 -11.26 17.83 -9.74
C SER A 365 -10.52 19.17 -9.90
N PHE A 366 -10.96 20.21 -9.19
CA PHE A 366 -10.28 21.52 -9.12
C PHE A 366 -9.07 21.45 -8.17
N SER A 367 -8.11 20.60 -8.50
CA SER A 367 -6.88 20.39 -7.74
C SER A 367 -5.67 20.34 -8.65
N ILE A 368 -4.47 20.43 -8.07
CA ILE A 368 -3.21 20.30 -8.83
C ILE A 368 -3.12 18.93 -9.51
N VAL A 369 -3.48 17.86 -8.80
CA VAL A 369 -3.52 16.51 -9.36
C VAL A 369 -4.62 16.39 -10.41
N GLY A 370 -5.79 16.99 -10.20
CA GLY A 370 -6.87 17.02 -11.18
C GLY A 370 -6.43 17.68 -12.50
N LEU A 371 -5.75 18.82 -12.43
CA LEU A 371 -5.18 19.48 -13.60
C LEU A 371 -4.13 18.59 -14.29
N LEU A 372 -3.26 17.94 -13.54
CA LEU A 372 -2.27 17.01 -14.07
C LEU A 372 -2.94 15.81 -14.76
N CYS A 373 -3.98 15.26 -14.17
CA CYS A 373 -4.80 14.20 -14.75
C CYS A 373 -5.51 14.64 -16.04
N LEU A 374 -6.03 15.87 -16.08
CA LEU A 374 -6.62 16.44 -17.29
C LEU A 374 -5.60 16.58 -18.42
N MET A 375 -4.39 17.06 -18.11
CA MET A 375 -3.29 17.10 -19.07
C MET A 375 -2.94 15.71 -19.58
N GLY A 376 -2.93 14.70 -18.67
CA GLY A 376 -2.71 13.31 -19.02
C GLY A 376 -3.77 12.74 -19.94
N LEU A 377 -5.05 13.02 -19.69
CA LEU A 377 -6.15 12.63 -20.57
C LEU A 377 -5.98 13.22 -21.99
N ILE A 378 -5.76 14.53 -22.07
CA ILE A 378 -5.53 15.21 -23.35
C ILE A 378 -4.33 14.61 -24.09
N TYR A 379 -3.24 14.37 -23.38
CA TYR A 379 -2.03 13.79 -23.94
C TYR A 379 -2.25 12.38 -24.50
N ILE A 380 -2.93 11.52 -23.76
CA ILE A 380 -3.30 10.17 -24.23
C ILE A 380 -4.08 10.25 -25.53
N VAL A 381 -5.09 11.12 -25.59
CA VAL A 381 -5.94 11.27 -26.81
C VAL A 381 -5.10 11.77 -28.01
N ILE A 382 -4.24 12.77 -27.81
CA ILE A 382 -3.41 13.33 -28.90
C ILE A 382 -2.36 12.32 -29.37
N ARG A 383 -1.80 11.50 -28.46
CA ARG A 383 -0.69 10.58 -28.73
C ARG A 383 -1.11 9.11 -28.82
N LEU A 384 -2.36 8.80 -29.13
CA LEU A 384 -2.86 7.41 -29.28
C LEU A 384 -2.05 6.56 -30.27
N ASN A 385 -1.37 7.19 -31.23
CA ASN A 385 -0.50 6.49 -32.19
C ASN A 385 0.82 6.03 -31.55
N ASP A 386 1.26 6.67 -30.46
CA ASP A 386 2.40 6.19 -29.68
C ASP A 386 2.01 4.95 -28.88
N VAL A 387 2.82 3.91 -28.99
CA VAL A 387 2.52 2.60 -28.41
C VAL A 387 2.52 2.60 -26.90
N GLU A 388 3.44 3.34 -26.30
CA GLU A 388 3.60 3.40 -24.86
C GLU A 388 2.48 4.24 -24.24
N VAL A 389 2.12 5.36 -24.88
CA VAL A 389 1.01 6.22 -24.47
C VAL A 389 -0.33 5.48 -24.66
N ARG A 390 -0.49 4.76 -25.77
CA ARG A 390 -1.67 3.93 -26.01
C ARG A 390 -1.84 2.84 -24.96
N ALA A 391 -0.73 2.26 -24.46
CA ALA A 391 -0.79 1.27 -23.40
C ALA A 391 -1.35 1.86 -22.09
N LEU A 392 -1.00 3.10 -21.73
CA LEU A 392 -1.60 3.81 -20.60
C LEU A 392 -3.12 4.03 -20.84
N GLY A 393 -3.51 4.40 -22.05
CA GLY A 393 -4.92 4.56 -22.43
C GLY A 393 -5.72 3.25 -22.34
N ILE A 394 -5.16 2.13 -22.82
CA ILE A 394 -5.78 0.79 -22.70
C ILE A 394 -5.93 0.40 -21.24
N SER A 395 -4.92 0.67 -20.42
CA SER A 395 -4.95 0.38 -18.98
C SER A 395 -6.04 1.16 -18.27
N LEU A 396 -6.20 2.45 -18.57
CA LEU A 396 -7.30 3.27 -18.05
C LEU A 396 -8.66 2.72 -18.47
N LEU A 397 -8.84 2.43 -19.76
CA LEU A 397 -10.09 1.85 -20.25
C LEU A 397 -10.42 0.53 -19.55
N GLY A 398 -9.42 -0.33 -19.36
CA GLY A 398 -9.57 -1.59 -18.64
C GLY A 398 -9.95 -1.39 -17.17
N THR A 399 -9.34 -0.43 -16.50
CA THR A 399 -9.65 -0.11 -15.08
C THR A 399 -11.08 0.45 -14.96
N TYR A 400 -11.51 1.32 -15.87
CA TYR A 400 -12.90 1.78 -15.90
C TYR A 400 -13.89 0.66 -16.21
N LEU A 401 -13.53 -0.27 -17.11
CA LEU A 401 -14.36 -1.44 -17.38
C LEU A 401 -14.51 -2.31 -16.12
N TRP A 402 -13.42 -2.50 -15.34
CA TRP A 402 -13.50 -3.18 -14.05
C TRP A 402 -14.46 -2.47 -13.09
N THR A 403 -14.42 -1.14 -13.02
CA THR A 403 -15.33 -0.36 -12.18
C THR A 403 -16.79 -0.59 -12.58
N VAL A 404 -17.10 -0.54 -13.86
CA VAL A 404 -18.47 -0.80 -14.37
C VAL A 404 -18.90 -2.25 -14.07
N VAL A 405 -18.03 -3.23 -14.30
CA VAL A 405 -18.33 -4.64 -14.00
C VAL A 405 -18.52 -4.84 -12.49
N SER A 406 -17.75 -4.16 -11.64
CA SER A 406 -17.94 -4.19 -10.19
C SER A 406 -19.30 -3.66 -9.77
N MET A 407 -19.76 -2.56 -10.38
CA MET A 407 -21.10 -2.02 -10.11
C MET A 407 -22.21 -2.99 -10.55
N VAL A 408 -22.04 -3.66 -11.70
CA VAL A 408 -23.00 -4.68 -12.15
C VAL A 408 -22.99 -5.90 -11.23
N ALA A 409 -21.83 -6.29 -10.68
CA ALA A 409 -21.71 -7.41 -9.76
C ALA A 409 -22.53 -7.23 -8.47
N THR A 410 -22.85 -5.98 -8.08
CA THR A 410 -23.71 -5.70 -6.92
C THR A 410 -25.12 -6.28 -7.08
N LEU A 411 -25.59 -6.42 -8.31
CA LEU A 411 -26.87 -7.07 -8.61
C LEU A 411 -26.85 -8.59 -8.30
N ALA A 412 -25.67 -9.19 -8.27
CA ALA A 412 -25.45 -10.58 -7.88
C ALA A 412 -25.11 -10.74 -6.39
N GLY A 413 -25.26 -9.69 -5.59
CA GLY A 413 -24.98 -9.71 -4.16
C GLY A 413 -23.50 -9.75 -3.80
N THR A 414 -22.62 -9.24 -4.66
CA THR A 414 -21.16 -9.18 -4.44
C THR A 414 -20.57 -7.91 -5.06
N THR A 415 -19.29 -7.63 -4.82
CA THR A 415 -18.57 -6.52 -5.47
C THR A 415 -17.17 -6.96 -5.86
N LEU A 416 -16.56 -6.25 -6.83
CA LEU A 416 -15.15 -6.41 -7.21
C LEU A 416 -14.28 -5.31 -6.60
N LEU A 417 -14.74 -4.66 -5.55
CA LEU A 417 -14.01 -3.65 -4.75
C LEU A 417 -13.38 -2.54 -5.62
N SER A 418 -14.12 -2.05 -6.61
CA SER A 418 -13.59 -1.11 -7.63
C SER A 418 -13.16 0.25 -7.05
N PHE A 419 -13.73 0.68 -5.93
CA PHE A 419 -13.34 1.94 -5.28
C PHE A 419 -11.84 1.96 -4.90
N ARG A 420 -11.25 0.81 -4.60
CA ARG A 420 -9.81 0.70 -4.31
C ARG A 420 -8.92 0.97 -5.54
N LEU A 421 -9.46 0.91 -6.76
CA LEU A 421 -8.72 1.16 -7.99
C LEU A 421 -8.57 2.65 -8.33
N GLU A 422 -9.17 3.55 -7.58
CA GLU A 422 -9.04 5.00 -7.79
C GLU A 422 -7.59 5.44 -7.83
N VAL A 423 -6.76 4.98 -6.90
CA VAL A 423 -5.31 5.28 -6.89
C VAL A 423 -4.63 4.91 -8.21
N ILE A 424 -5.01 3.78 -8.80
CA ILE A 424 -4.47 3.33 -10.10
C ILE A 424 -4.87 4.29 -11.22
N VAL A 425 -6.14 4.71 -11.25
CA VAL A 425 -6.65 5.68 -12.24
C VAL A 425 -5.89 6.99 -12.14
N VAL A 426 -5.74 7.53 -10.93
CA VAL A 426 -5.01 8.78 -10.67
C VAL A 426 -3.54 8.65 -11.11
N LEU A 427 -2.85 7.57 -10.76
CA LEU A 427 -1.45 7.35 -11.12
C LEU A 427 -1.22 7.20 -12.62
N LEU A 428 -2.13 6.54 -13.35
CA LEU A 428 -2.06 6.41 -14.80
C LEU A 428 -2.21 7.77 -15.49
N PHE A 429 -3.21 8.55 -15.11
CA PHE A 429 -3.40 9.90 -15.65
C PHE A 429 -2.25 10.84 -15.28
N ALA A 430 -1.82 10.86 -14.02
CA ALA A 430 -0.73 11.72 -13.56
C ALA A 430 0.58 11.40 -14.28
N THR A 431 0.90 10.11 -14.48
CA THR A 431 2.06 9.68 -15.28
C THR A 431 1.99 10.23 -16.70
N ALA A 432 0.84 10.09 -17.37
CA ALA A 432 0.63 10.65 -18.70
C ALA A 432 0.74 12.19 -18.69
N GLY A 433 0.30 12.85 -17.63
CA GLY A 433 0.45 14.31 -17.43
C GLY A 433 1.90 14.76 -17.33
N ILE A 434 2.75 14.01 -16.60
CA ILE A 434 4.20 14.30 -16.55
C ILE A 434 4.86 14.07 -17.92
N LEU A 435 4.46 13.03 -18.66
CA LEU A 435 4.94 12.80 -20.02
C LEU A 435 4.51 13.94 -20.96
N ALA A 436 3.29 14.47 -20.81
CA ALA A 436 2.83 15.66 -21.53
C ALA A 436 3.69 16.88 -21.24
N LEU A 437 3.98 17.16 -19.97
CA LEU A 437 4.87 18.26 -19.56
C LEU A 437 6.29 18.09 -20.12
N ALA A 438 6.80 16.87 -20.13
CA ALA A 438 8.10 16.55 -20.71
C ALA A 438 8.12 16.84 -22.22
N GLU A 439 7.07 16.49 -22.94
CA GLU A 439 6.95 16.77 -24.37
C GLU A 439 6.80 18.28 -24.65
N ILE A 440 5.95 18.99 -23.88
CA ILE A 440 5.82 20.46 -23.98
C ILE A 440 7.18 21.12 -23.80
N ARG A 441 8.00 20.68 -22.84
CA ARG A 441 9.35 21.19 -22.64
C ARG A 441 10.23 20.99 -23.90
N LEU A 442 10.16 19.83 -24.54
CA LEU A 442 10.97 19.49 -25.70
C LEU A 442 10.54 20.22 -26.97
N LEU A 443 9.24 20.36 -27.18
CA LEU A 443 8.67 21.11 -28.29
C LEU A 443 8.83 22.62 -28.11
N GLY A 444 8.97 23.06 -26.87
CA GLY A 444 9.02 24.46 -26.46
C GLY A 444 7.65 25.00 -26.11
N VAL A 445 7.54 25.64 -24.94
CA VAL A 445 6.31 26.26 -24.42
C VAL A 445 5.72 27.28 -25.40
N HIS A 446 6.57 27.91 -26.24
CA HIS A 446 6.15 28.88 -27.26
C HIS A 446 5.20 28.29 -28.32
N ARG A 447 5.08 26.98 -28.46
CA ARG A 447 4.12 26.33 -29.36
C ARG A 447 2.69 26.28 -28.83
N LEU A 448 2.51 26.56 -27.51
CA LEU A 448 1.18 26.57 -26.88
C LEU A 448 0.43 27.89 -27.10
N TYR A 449 1.08 28.92 -27.65
CA TYR A 449 0.48 30.24 -27.87
C TYR A 449 0.90 30.84 -29.23
N PRO A 450 0.15 31.83 -29.78
CA PRO A 450 0.47 32.43 -31.07
C PRO A 450 1.88 33.03 -31.12
N ALA A 451 2.59 32.82 -32.24
CA ALA A 451 3.99 33.22 -32.46
C ALA A 451 4.22 34.74 -32.61
N ARG A 452 3.63 35.52 -31.70
CA ARG A 452 3.69 37.00 -31.73
C ARG A 452 4.72 37.61 -30.76
N PHE A 453 5.37 36.80 -29.93
CA PHE A 453 6.25 37.27 -28.86
C PHE A 453 7.72 37.21 -29.25
N SER A 454 8.53 38.12 -28.71
CA SER A 454 9.98 38.14 -28.88
C SER A 454 10.63 36.89 -28.22
N HIS A 455 11.86 36.59 -28.66
CA HIS A 455 12.63 35.48 -28.06
C HIS A 455 12.85 35.66 -26.56
N THR A 456 13.05 36.88 -26.09
CA THR A 456 13.20 37.23 -24.67
C THR A 456 11.90 36.95 -23.90
N THR A 457 10.75 37.38 -24.44
CA THR A 457 9.45 37.14 -23.86
C THR A 457 9.13 35.64 -23.77
N ASN A 458 9.48 34.87 -24.80
CA ASN A 458 9.30 33.40 -24.79
C ASN A 458 10.13 32.73 -23.68
N LYS A 459 11.37 33.19 -23.42
CA LYS A 459 12.20 32.70 -22.31
C LYS A 459 11.59 33.06 -20.96
N GLN A 460 11.04 34.26 -20.81
CA GLN A 460 10.36 34.69 -19.57
C GLN A 460 9.13 33.86 -19.30
N ILE A 461 8.28 33.63 -20.31
CA ILE A 461 7.08 32.77 -20.17
C ILE A 461 7.48 31.36 -19.76
N THR A 462 8.52 30.78 -20.40
CA THR A 462 9.02 29.44 -20.03
C THR A 462 9.52 29.40 -18.59
N ALA A 463 10.23 30.42 -18.12
CA ALA A 463 10.71 30.50 -16.75
C ALA A 463 9.54 30.62 -15.75
N VAL A 464 8.56 31.48 -16.04
CA VAL A 464 7.35 31.64 -15.19
C VAL A 464 6.58 30.32 -15.12
N PHE A 465 6.38 29.66 -16.25
CA PHE A 465 5.72 28.35 -16.28
C PHE A 465 6.47 27.29 -15.45
N GLY A 466 7.79 27.24 -15.55
CA GLY A 466 8.63 26.35 -14.72
C GLY A 466 8.53 26.67 -13.21
N ILE A 467 8.49 27.96 -12.85
CA ILE A 467 8.31 28.39 -11.45
C ILE A 467 6.93 27.97 -10.93
N ILE A 468 5.87 28.20 -11.71
CA ILE A 468 4.51 27.78 -11.32
C ILE A 468 4.44 26.28 -11.10
N LEU A 469 5.02 25.47 -11.99
CA LEU A 469 5.07 24.02 -11.83
C LEU A 469 5.85 23.59 -10.58
N ALA A 470 6.99 24.23 -10.30
CA ALA A 470 7.78 23.94 -9.11
C ALA A 470 7.01 24.28 -7.82
N LEU A 471 6.36 25.46 -7.78
CA LEU A 471 5.54 25.87 -6.65
C LEU A 471 4.32 24.99 -6.48
N ALA A 472 3.66 24.58 -7.56
CA ALA A 472 2.54 23.64 -7.52
C ALA A 472 2.96 22.28 -6.93
N GLY A 473 4.12 21.75 -7.33
CA GLY A 473 4.66 20.51 -6.77
C GLY A 473 4.98 20.62 -5.28
N VAL A 474 5.61 21.72 -4.85
CA VAL A 474 5.91 22.00 -3.44
C VAL A 474 4.61 22.15 -2.65
N PHE A 475 3.65 22.92 -3.16
CA PHE A 475 2.35 23.13 -2.51
C PHE A 475 1.62 21.79 -2.31
N TYR A 476 1.55 20.95 -3.35
CA TYR A 476 0.91 19.64 -3.24
C TYR A 476 1.60 18.73 -2.21
N ALA A 477 2.93 18.67 -2.23
CA ALA A 477 3.66 17.81 -1.32
C ALA A 477 3.58 18.25 0.16
N GLN A 478 3.38 19.54 0.42
CA GLN A 478 3.11 20.07 1.76
C GLN A 478 1.73 19.67 2.30
N GLN A 479 0.79 19.33 1.42
CA GLN A 479 -0.55 18.90 1.80
C GLN A 479 -0.62 17.41 2.17
N ILE A 480 0.43 16.62 1.93
CA ILE A 480 0.44 15.18 2.27
C ILE A 480 0.13 14.94 3.75
N PRO A 481 0.80 15.62 4.72
CA PRO A 481 0.48 15.44 6.13
C PRO A 481 -0.93 15.91 6.51
N GLU A 482 -1.45 16.95 5.86
CA GLU A 482 -2.80 17.46 6.09
C GLU A 482 -3.86 16.48 5.58
N ALA A 483 -3.62 15.86 4.41
CA ALA A 483 -4.51 14.84 3.87
C ALA A 483 -4.57 13.56 4.73
N ASN A 484 -3.57 13.34 5.58
CA ASN A 484 -3.51 12.23 6.52
C ASN A 484 -3.70 12.68 7.98
N GLU A 485 -4.24 13.89 8.24
CA GLU A 485 -4.28 14.48 9.58
C GLU A 485 -5.01 13.57 10.58
N ASP A 486 -6.17 13.04 10.22
CA ASP A 486 -6.95 12.15 11.09
C ASP A 486 -6.22 10.82 11.32
N ALA A 487 -5.65 10.23 10.27
CA ALA A 487 -4.89 8.98 10.38
C ALA A 487 -3.59 9.14 11.20
N ILE A 488 -2.94 10.31 11.10
CA ILE A 488 -1.81 10.67 11.97
C ILE A 488 -2.29 10.82 13.41
N ASP A 489 -3.43 11.44 13.65
CA ASP A 489 -3.97 11.65 14.98
C ASP A 489 -4.31 10.32 15.67
N HIS A 490 -4.94 9.40 14.97
CA HIS A 490 -5.21 8.05 15.48
C HIS A 490 -3.93 7.24 15.76
N ALA A 491 -2.82 7.52 15.08
CA ALA A 491 -1.54 6.89 15.35
C ALA A 491 -0.89 7.32 16.69
N TYR A 492 -1.41 8.35 17.33
CA TYR A 492 -0.98 8.80 18.66
C TYR A 492 -1.84 8.21 19.79
N SER A 493 -2.38 7.02 19.61
CA SER A 493 -3.08 6.27 20.66
C SER A 493 -2.09 5.68 21.66
N ASP A 494 -2.51 5.57 22.92
CA ASP A 494 -1.79 4.86 23.95
C ASP A 494 -1.65 3.37 23.58
N THR A 495 -0.43 2.85 23.65
CA THR A 495 -0.11 1.49 23.20
C THR A 495 0.08 0.50 24.33
N ASP A 496 0.26 0.96 25.56
CA ASP A 496 0.56 0.11 26.72
C ASP A 496 -0.20 0.50 28.00
N GLY A 497 -0.94 1.61 27.98
CA GLY A 497 -1.72 2.08 29.11
C GLY A 497 -0.96 2.93 30.12
N TYR A 498 0.33 3.15 29.92
CA TYR A 498 1.15 3.95 30.84
C TYR A 498 1.32 5.41 30.42
N GLY A 499 0.76 5.79 29.27
CA GLY A 499 0.83 7.13 28.70
C GLY A 499 2.23 7.45 28.19
N GLU A 500 2.46 7.24 26.91
CA GLU A 500 3.71 7.68 26.27
C GLU A 500 3.69 9.20 26.07
N ARG A 501 4.88 9.81 26.01
CA ARG A 501 5.05 11.27 25.95
C ARG A 501 4.23 11.96 24.85
N ALA A 502 4.02 11.30 23.73
CA ALA A 502 3.34 11.85 22.57
C ALA A 502 1.92 11.30 22.38
N ASP A 503 1.46 10.40 23.23
CA ASP A 503 0.11 9.86 23.15
C ASP A 503 -0.91 10.95 23.45
N ARG A 504 -1.91 11.06 22.58
CA ARG A 504 -2.99 12.04 22.70
C ARG A 504 -4.29 11.42 23.20
N PHE A 505 -4.49 10.15 22.90
CA PHE A 505 -5.68 9.41 23.23
C PHE A 505 -5.32 8.20 24.07
N THR A 506 -6.04 8.00 25.14
CA THR A 506 -5.97 6.76 25.89
C THR A 506 -6.69 5.68 25.08
N SER A 507 -6.03 4.56 24.86
CA SER A 507 -6.68 3.43 24.21
C SER A 507 -7.74 2.83 25.12
N ASP A 508 -8.94 2.58 24.60
CA ASP A 508 -10.05 2.04 25.38
C ASP A 508 -9.73 0.69 26.03
N SER A 509 -9.03 -0.17 25.31
CA SER A 509 -8.82 -1.56 25.69
C SER A 509 -7.34 -1.92 25.87
N ALA A 510 -6.44 -1.36 25.07
CA ALA A 510 -5.00 -1.70 25.11
C ALA A 510 -4.35 -1.44 26.47
N HIS A 511 -4.91 -0.52 27.25
CA HIS A 511 -4.54 -0.27 28.64
C HIS A 511 -4.51 -1.53 29.51
N TYR A 512 -5.39 -2.48 29.23
CA TYR A 512 -5.56 -3.70 30.04
C TYR A 512 -4.80 -4.92 29.48
N TYR A 513 -4.30 -4.84 28.25
CA TYR A 513 -3.80 -6.03 27.55
C TYR A 513 -2.54 -6.60 28.17
N LEU A 514 -1.65 -5.77 28.69
CA LEU A 514 -0.44 -6.24 29.35
C LEU A 514 -0.76 -7.06 30.60
N ASP A 515 -1.70 -6.59 31.42
CA ASP A 515 -2.10 -7.29 32.65
C ASP A 515 -2.81 -8.60 32.33
N ILE A 516 -3.64 -8.62 31.28
CA ILE A 516 -4.30 -9.83 30.79
C ILE A 516 -3.26 -10.83 30.26
N HIS A 517 -2.31 -10.35 29.47
CA HIS A 517 -1.23 -11.17 28.93
C HIS A 517 -0.38 -11.78 30.05
N ASN A 518 0.03 -10.98 31.03
CA ASN A 518 0.79 -11.44 32.18
C ASN A 518 0.01 -12.50 32.98
N PHE A 519 -1.28 -12.26 33.22
CA PHE A 519 -2.12 -13.24 33.91
C PHE A 519 -2.19 -14.58 33.18
N ILE A 520 -2.34 -14.58 31.83
CA ILE A 520 -2.33 -15.80 31.02
C ILE A 520 -0.99 -16.52 31.14
N GLN A 521 0.13 -15.79 31.07
CA GLN A 521 1.47 -16.36 31.20
C GLN A 521 1.74 -16.92 32.61
N ASP A 522 1.26 -16.28 33.66
CA ASP A 522 1.37 -16.75 35.03
C ASP A 522 0.65 -18.09 35.27
N GLN A 523 -0.35 -18.42 34.43
CA GLN A 523 -0.99 -19.74 34.43
C GLN A 523 -0.23 -20.78 33.58
N GLY A 524 0.93 -20.42 33.02
CA GLY A 524 1.79 -21.31 32.24
C GLY A 524 1.41 -21.47 30.78
N TYR A 525 0.68 -20.52 30.21
CA TYR A 525 0.29 -20.47 28.79
C TYR A 525 1.17 -19.49 28.01
N THR A 526 1.65 -19.90 26.84
CA THR A 526 2.46 -19.07 25.93
C THR A 526 1.64 -18.70 24.68
N PRO A 527 1.85 -17.52 24.08
CA PRO A 527 1.05 -17.08 22.95
C PRO A 527 1.05 -18.04 21.74
N ASP A 528 2.19 -18.67 21.46
CA ASP A 528 2.40 -19.57 20.32
C ASP A 528 1.61 -20.88 20.40
N GLU A 529 1.20 -21.30 21.62
CA GLU A 529 0.47 -22.54 21.85
C GLU A 529 -0.99 -22.31 22.31
N THR A 530 -1.40 -21.08 22.61
CA THR A 530 -2.66 -20.79 23.31
C THR A 530 -3.74 -20.33 22.34
N VAL A 531 -4.92 -20.96 22.42
CA VAL A 531 -6.13 -20.55 21.69
C VAL A 531 -7.01 -19.71 22.59
N VAL A 532 -7.33 -18.50 22.14
CA VAL A 532 -8.15 -17.52 22.87
C VAL A 532 -9.50 -17.34 22.19
N LEU A 533 -10.58 -17.43 22.94
CA LEU A 533 -11.92 -16.97 22.52
C LEU A 533 -12.13 -15.56 23.07
N THR A 534 -12.23 -14.58 22.21
CA THR A 534 -12.49 -13.19 22.58
C THR A 534 -13.19 -12.43 21.47
N ASP A 535 -14.01 -11.44 21.83
CA ASP A 535 -14.56 -10.44 20.93
C ASP A 535 -13.73 -9.13 20.92
N GLU A 536 -12.65 -9.10 21.67
CA GLU A 536 -11.73 -7.97 21.71
C GLU A 536 -10.73 -8.05 20.57
N LYS A 537 -11.02 -7.30 19.50
CA LYS A 537 -10.31 -7.37 18.21
C LYS A 537 -8.81 -7.13 18.33
N THR A 538 -8.45 -6.11 19.08
CA THR A 538 -7.10 -5.56 19.07
C THR A 538 -6.14 -6.30 19.97
N PHE A 539 -6.62 -7.17 20.88
CA PHE A 539 -5.76 -7.95 21.76
C PHE A 539 -4.72 -8.78 20.99
N MET A 540 -5.17 -9.50 19.96
CA MET A 540 -4.27 -10.30 19.11
C MET A 540 -3.46 -9.47 18.11
N SER A 541 -3.75 -8.18 17.96
CA SER A 541 -2.87 -7.26 17.22
C SER A 541 -1.60 -6.94 18.00
N TYR A 542 -1.67 -6.96 19.33
CA TYR A 542 -0.51 -6.71 20.20
C TYR A 542 0.22 -8.00 20.60
N TYR A 543 -0.53 -9.10 20.86
CA TYR A 543 0.02 -10.37 21.33
C TYR A 543 -0.34 -11.52 20.37
N PRO A 544 0.62 -12.37 19.96
CA PRO A 544 0.44 -13.37 18.92
C PRO A 544 -0.30 -14.64 19.40
N TYR A 545 -1.42 -14.48 20.12
CA TYR A 545 -2.30 -15.59 20.46
C TYR A 545 -3.07 -16.11 19.24
N TRP A 546 -3.50 -17.37 19.28
CA TRP A 546 -4.39 -17.94 18.29
C TRP A 546 -5.84 -17.64 18.63
N GLY A 547 -6.66 -17.26 17.66
CA GLY A 547 -8.08 -17.06 17.87
C GLY A 547 -8.88 -18.34 17.67
N PHE A 548 -9.85 -18.60 18.55
CA PHE A 548 -10.84 -19.65 18.30
C PHE A 548 -11.69 -19.31 17.07
N ASN A 549 -12.09 -18.07 16.90
CA ASN A 549 -12.73 -17.57 15.68
C ASN A 549 -12.15 -16.21 15.28
N ALA A 550 -12.26 -15.85 14.00
CA ALA A 550 -11.91 -14.51 13.53
C ALA A 550 -12.95 -13.48 14.02
N PHE A 551 -12.59 -12.20 14.00
CA PHE A 551 -13.51 -11.14 14.43
C PHE A 551 -14.71 -10.99 13.53
N THR A 552 -14.48 -11.12 12.21
CA THR A 552 -15.51 -10.97 11.20
C THR A 552 -15.24 -11.96 10.08
N SER A 553 -16.30 -12.31 9.37
CA SER A 553 -16.22 -13.19 8.21
C SER A 553 -15.31 -12.65 7.09
N HIS A 554 -15.10 -11.33 7.04
CA HIS A 554 -14.28 -10.67 6.01
C HIS A 554 -12.80 -10.99 6.11
N TYR A 555 -12.30 -11.21 7.33
CA TYR A 555 -10.91 -11.54 7.63
C TYR A 555 -10.69 -12.99 8.01
N ALA A 556 -11.78 -13.77 8.06
CA ALA A 556 -11.71 -15.18 8.36
C ALA A 556 -11.07 -15.97 7.22
N ASN A 557 -10.20 -16.93 7.56
CA ASN A 557 -9.72 -17.90 6.59
C ASN A 557 -10.92 -18.65 5.99
N PRO A 558 -11.04 -18.76 4.67
CA PRO A 558 -12.16 -19.47 4.04
C PRO A 558 -12.30 -20.94 4.45
N LEU A 559 -11.25 -21.55 4.97
CA LEU A 559 -11.24 -22.90 5.55
C LEU A 559 -11.57 -22.91 7.05
N GLY A 560 -11.68 -21.73 7.68
CA GLY A 560 -11.83 -21.58 9.13
C GLY A 560 -13.25 -21.79 9.66
N GLU A 561 -14.24 -22.05 8.79
CA GLU A 561 -15.63 -22.33 9.17
C GLU A 561 -16.24 -21.26 10.09
N PHE A 562 -16.02 -19.99 9.74
CA PHE A 562 -16.39 -18.85 10.58
C PHE A 562 -17.83 -18.90 11.09
N SER A 563 -18.80 -19.16 10.21
CA SER A 563 -20.22 -19.20 10.57
C SER A 563 -20.54 -20.34 11.52
N THR A 564 -19.98 -21.53 11.28
CA THR A 564 -20.19 -22.72 12.12
C THR A 564 -19.57 -22.53 13.51
N ARG A 565 -18.39 -21.86 13.58
CA ARG A 565 -17.78 -21.49 14.87
C ARG A 565 -18.62 -20.45 15.62
N ASN A 566 -19.22 -19.48 14.93
CA ASN A 566 -20.14 -18.54 15.56
C ASN A 566 -21.39 -19.25 16.13
N GLU A 567 -21.98 -20.17 15.38
CA GLU A 567 -23.10 -21.01 15.85
C GLU A 567 -22.69 -21.85 17.07
N GLN A 568 -21.46 -22.39 17.07
CA GLN A 568 -20.94 -23.14 18.21
C GLN A 568 -20.74 -22.28 19.46
N ILE A 569 -20.20 -21.04 19.28
CA ILE A 569 -20.06 -20.08 20.39
C ILE A 569 -21.42 -19.72 20.97
N GLU A 570 -22.42 -19.50 20.12
CA GLU A 570 -23.79 -19.23 20.55
C GLU A 570 -24.39 -20.41 21.31
N THR A 571 -24.18 -21.63 20.81
CA THR A 571 -24.63 -22.86 21.48
C THR A 571 -24.00 -22.98 22.87
N TRP A 572 -22.68 -22.79 22.98
CA TRP A 572 -22.00 -22.81 24.29
C TRP A 572 -22.53 -21.74 25.25
N ALA A 573 -22.81 -20.53 24.74
CA ALA A 573 -23.33 -19.45 25.57
C ALA A 573 -24.71 -19.80 26.11
N ASN A 574 -25.62 -20.27 25.24
CA ASN A 574 -26.98 -20.63 25.64
C ASN A 574 -26.99 -21.82 26.60
N ASP A 575 -26.29 -22.90 26.27
CA ASP A 575 -26.26 -24.13 27.06
C ASP A 575 -25.55 -23.95 28.42
N SER A 576 -24.65 -22.94 28.54
CA SER A 576 -23.95 -22.66 29.79
C SER A 576 -24.88 -22.38 30.99
N TRP A 577 -26.13 -21.94 30.73
CA TRP A 577 -27.09 -21.61 31.76
C TRP A 577 -27.70 -22.85 32.42
N ASP A 578 -27.64 -24.00 31.74
CA ASP A 578 -28.19 -25.29 32.20
C ASP A 578 -27.09 -26.32 32.53
N MET A 579 -25.80 -25.96 32.35
CA MET A 579 -24.68 -26.89 32.53
C MET A 579 -23.96 -26.70 33.85
N GLN A 580 -23.39 -27.82 34.38
CA GLN A 580 -22.38 -27.77 35.43
C GLN A 580 -20.98 -27.51 34.84
N PRO A 581 -20.02 -26.99 35.64
CA PRO A 581 -18.67 -26.66 35.16
C PRO A 581 -17.95 -27.81 34.41
N GLU A 582 -18.07 -29.04 34.88
CA GLU A 582 -17.46 -30.20 34.22
C GLU A 582 -18.16 -30.58 32.91
N GLU A 583 -19.46 -30.36 32.80
CA GLU A 583 -20.25 -30.60 31.57
C GLU A 583 -19.89 -29.55 30.51
N PHE A 584 -19.79 -28.30 30.92
CA PHE A 584 -19.37 -27.20 30.04
C PHE A 584 -17.97 -27.45 29.46
N ARG A 585 -16.99 -27.86 30.26
CA ARG A 585 -15.67 -28.21 29.77
C ARG A 585 -15.68 -29.35 28.76
N LYS A 586 -16.49 -30.39 29.00
CA LYS A 586 -16.68 -31.49 28.06
C LYS A 586 -17.35 -31.02 26.76
N ALA A 587 -18.30 -30.09 26.84
CA ALA A 587 -18.91 -29.48 25.66
C ALA A 587 -17.92 -28.71 24.80
N LEU A 588 -17.01 -27.94 25.44
CA LEU A 588 -15.89 -27.28 24.73
C LEU A 588 -14.98 -28.29 24.04
N ASP A 589 -14.59 -29.38 24.72
CA ASP A 589 -13.66 -30.40 24.22
C ASP A 589 -14.31 -31.35 23.18
N SER A 590 -15.62 -31.36 23.06
CA SER A 590 -16.36 -32.16 22.05
C SER A 590 -16.46 -31.46 20.69
N ALA A 591 -16.10 -30.19 20.61
CA ALA A 591 -16.10 -29.45 19.35
C ALA A 591 -15.06 -30.02 18.36
N PRO A 592 -15.31 -29.92 17.04
CA PRO A 592 -14.39 -30.46 16.04
C PRO A 592 -13.09 -29.67 15.93
N TRP A 593 -13.00 -28.52 16.57
CA TRP A 593 -11.81 -27.66 16.60
C TRP A 593 -11.12 -27.72 17.96
N ARG A 594 -9.86 -27.31 18.01
CA ARG A 594 -9.17 -27.15 19.29
C ARG A 594 -9.97 -26.19 20.19
N SER A 595 -10.31 -26.65 21.38
CA SER A 595 -11.07 -25.86 22.35
C SER A 595 -10.26 -24.66 22.85
N PRO A 596 -10.90 -23.55 23.25
CA PRO A 596 -10.22 -22.40 23.83
C PRO A 596 -9.50 -22.77 25.13
N ASP A 597 -8.24 -22.39 25.26
CA ASP A 597 -7.46 -22.45 26.49
C ASP A 597 -7.77 -21.25 27.40
N VAL A 598 -8.12 -20.12 26.76
CA VAL A 598 -8.45 -18.85 27.41
C VAL A 598 -9.74 -18.31 26.79
N MET A 599 -10.62 -17.79 27.65
CA MET A 599 -11.82 -17.07 27.22
C MET A 599 -11.80 -15.68 27.86
N MET A 600 -11.91 -14.63 27.06
CA MET A 600 -11.92 -13.25 27.51
C MET A 600 -13.25 -12.61 27.14
N PHE A 601 -13.97 -12.16 28.14
CA PHE A 601 -15.31 -11.61 28.04
C PHE A 601 -15.37 -10.18 28.56
N ARG A 602 -16.43 -9.47 28.25
CA ARG A 602 -16.85 -8.27 28.96
C ARG A 602 -17.80 -8.65 30.08
N GLY A 603 -17.53 -8.22 31.32
CA GLY A 603 -18.32 -8.59 32.48
C GLY A 603 -17.75 -8.09 33.78
N ASP A 604 -18.38 -8.51 34.89
CA ASP A 604 -17.99 -8.15 36.24
C ASP A 604 -18.06 -9.40 37.14
N LEU A 605 -16.97 -9.68 37.85
CA LEU A 605 -16.89 -10.78 38.80
C LEU A 605 -17.70 -10.54 40.09
N GLU A 606 -18.01 -9.25 40.39
CA GLU A 606 -18.83 -8.87 41.53
C GLU A 606 -20.34 -9.00 41.21
N ASN A 607 -20.70 -8.85 39.90
CA ASN A 607 -22.06 -8.99 39.42
C ASN A 607 -22.16 -10.09 38.36
N LYS A 608 -22.30 -11.34 38.82
CA LYS A 608 -22.30 -12.53 37.96
C LYS A 608 -23.69 -12.86 37.38
N ASP A 609 -24.74 -12.31 37.93
CA ASP A 609 -26.13 -12.67 37.59
C ASP A 609 -26.47 -12.38 36.12
N ASP A 610 -25.85 -11.33 35.53
CA ASP A 610 -26.04 -10.97 34.14
C ASP A 610 -25.24 -11.86 33.16
N GLY A 611 -24.33 -12.69 33.67
CA GLY A 611 -23.40 -13.50 32.87
C GLY A 611 -22.27 -12.69 32.23
N PHE A 612 -21.40 -13.40 31.54
CA PHE A 612 -20.25 -12.79 30.82
C PHE A 612 -20.61 -12.59 29.34
N LYS A 613 -20.49 -11.36 28.89
CA LYS A 613 -20.92 -10.92 27.56
C LYS A 613 -19.86 -11.19 26.49
N PHE A 614 -20.30 -11.73 25.35
CA PHE A 614 -19.52 -11.91 24.14
C PHE A 614 -20.32 -11.40 22.93
N HIS A 615 -19.65 -10.76 21.94
CA HIS A 615 -20.30 -10.28 20.73
C HIS A 615 -19.99 -11.18 19.53
N LEU A 616 -21.02 -11.73 18.93
CA LEU A 616 -20.95 -12.40 17.63
C LEU A 616 -21.03 -11.36 16.52
N ALA A 617 -20.15 -11.48 15.53
CA ALA A 617 -20.17 -10.64 14.33
C ALA A 617 -20.95 -11.35 13.22
N GLU A 618 -21.93 -10.67 12.65
CA GLU A 618 -22.78 -11.17 11.57
C GLU A 618 -22.59 -10.29 10.32
N ASP A 619 -22.42 -10.93 9.16
CA ASP A 619 -22.40 -10.23 7.87
C ASP A 619 -23.83 -9.93 7.44
N ILE A 620 -24.14 -8.66 7.25
CA ILE A 620 -25.46 -8.18 6.83
C ILE A 620 -25.42 -7.45 5.48
N TYR A 621 -24.35 -7.69 4.68
CA TYR A 621 -24.30 -7.17 3.32
C TYR A 621 -25.59 -7.46 2.54
N PRO A 622 -26.15 -6.54 1.75
CA PRO A 622 -25.57 -5.27 1.28
C PRO A 622 -25.83 -4.04 2.20
N ASN A 623 -26.32 -4.21 3.41
CA ASN A 623 -26.52 -3.10 4.33
C ASN A 623 -25.17 -2.54 4.80
N GLN A 624 -25.13 -1.27 5.17
CA GLN A 624 -23.94 -0.61 5.74
C GLN A 624 -24.28 -0.04 7.13
N PRO A 625 -23.40 -0.17 8.10
CA PRO A 625 -22.17 -1.00 8.07
C PRO A 625 -22.51 -2.47 7.85
N ASN A 626 -21.68 -3.17 7.05
CA ASN A 626 -21.93 -4.53 6.63
C ASN A 626 -21.75 -5.61 7.74
N ILE A 627 -21.33 -5.19 8.92
CA ILE A 627 -21.17 -6.05 10.10
C ILE A 627 -22.11 -5.59 11.20
N ARG A 628 -22.91 -6.52 11.71
CA ARG A 628 -23.74 -6.34 12.89
C ARG A 628 -23.18 -7.16 14.04
N TYR A 629 -23.06 -6.55 15.22
CA TYR A 629 -22.65 -7.26 16.44
C TYR A 629 -23.88 -7.59 17.29
N ARG A 630 -24.00 -8.87 17.68
CA ARG A 630 -25.05 -9.39 18.55
C ARG A 630 -24.44 -9.98 19.82
N ALA A 631 -24.94 -9.53 20.98
CA ALA A 631 -24.47 -10.04 22.26
C ALA A 631 -25.05 -11.42 22.56
N VAL A 632 -24.19 -12.30 23.08
CA VAL A 632 -24.56 -13.56 23.77
C VAL A 632 -23.93 -13.54 25.16
N PHE A 633 -24.48 -14.30 26.10
CA PHE A 633 -24.07 -14.27 27.50
C PHE A 633 -23.75 -15.68 27.98
N PHE A 634 -22.59 -15.86 28.57
CA PHE A 634 -22.16 -17.08 29.22
C PHE A 634 -22.48 -17.02 30.70
N ASN A 635 -23.06 -18.08 31.26
CA ASN A 635 -23.28 -18.19 32.71
C ASN A 635 -21.91 -18.17 33.43
N ALA A 636 -21.75 -17.29 34.40
CA ALA A 636 -20.50 -17.16 35.16
C ALA A 636 -20.17 -18.42 35.99
N ASP A 637 -21.18 -19.18 36.43
CA ASP A 637 -21.03 -20.34 37.30
C ASP A 637 -20.26 -21.48 36.63
N VAL A 638 -20.34 -21.63 35.29
CA VAL A 638 -19.62 -22.68 34.57
C VAL A 638 -18.10 -22.53 34.63
N PHE A 639 -17.61 -21.36 35.05
CA PHE A 639 -16.18 -21.05 35.22
C PHE A 639 -15.67 -21.19 36.65
N GLU A 640 -16.53 -21.61 37.63
CA GLU A 640 -16.10 -21.73 39.04
C GLU A 640 -15.08 -22.86 39.26
N LYS A 641 -15.16 -23.93 38.46
CA LYS A 641 -14.22 -25.06 38.55
C LYS A 641 -13.50 -25.32 37.25
N GLY A 642 -12.20 -25.53 37.36
CA GLY A 642 -11.32 -25.83 36.21
C GLY A 642 -10.90 -24.60 35.42
N TRP A 643 -11.15 -23.41 35.96
CA TRP A 643 -10.71 -22.14 35.43
C TRP A 643 -10.14 -21.26 36.53
N LYS A 644 -9.20 -20.38 36.12
CA LYS A 644 -8.75 -19.25 36.91
C LYS A 644 -9.33 -17.99 36.32
N LEU A 645 -10.02 -17.21 37.13
CA LEU A 645 -10.66 -15.96 36.69
C LEU A 645 -9.88 -14.76 37.20
N GLN A 646 -9.73 -13.74 36.38
CA GLN A 646 -9.22 -12.43 36.73
C GLN A 646 -10.08 -11.34 36.11
N GLN A 647 -10.43 -10.33 36.93
CA GLN A 647 -11.01 -9.08 36.46
C GLN A 647 -9.89 -8.11 36.13
N THR A 648 -9.89 -7.58 34.90
CA THR A 648 -8.97 -6.54 34.46
C THR A 648 -9.75 -5.47 33.74
N GLY A 649 -10.09 -4.38 34.44
CA GLY A 649 -10.99 -3.35 33.92
C GLY A 649 -12.35 -3.94 33.51
N PRO A 650 -12.82 -3.72 32.28
CA PRO A 650 -14.09 -4.23 31.81
C PRO A 650 -14.05 -5.72 31.39
N PHE A 651 -12.88 -6.36 31.49
CA PHE A 651 -12.68 -7.73 31.02
C PHE A 651 -12.63 -8.74 32.16
N VAL A 652 -13.31 -9.85 31.94
CA VAL A 652 -13.17 -11.08 32.73
C VAL A 652 -12.38 -12.09 31.89
N THR A 653 -11.19 -12.44 32.33
CA THR A 653 -10.36 -13.44 31.67
C THR A 653 -10.44 -14.76 32.42
N ALA A 654 -10.90 -15.80 31.76
CA ALA A 654 -10.96 -17.17 32.25
C ALA A 654 -9.85 -17.98 31.60
N VAL A 655 -8.87 -18.45 32.38
CA VAL A 655 -7.77 -19.31 31.93
C VAL A 655 -7.99 -20.72 32.45
N ARG A 656 -7.94 -21.69 31.56
CA ARG A 656 -8.17 -23.11 31.89
C ARG A 656 -7.05 -23.60 32.82
N THR A 657 -7.40 -24.30 33.88
CA THR A 657 -6.39 -24.94 34.75
C THR A 657 -5.83 -26.19 34.07
N LYS A 658 -4.51 -26.28 33.99
CA LYS A 658 -3.80 -27.45 33.46
C LYS A 658 -3.95 -28.68 34.36
#